data_6449b32f0a2c3f94b1636a8624cdc8b3
#
_entry.id   6449b32f0a2c3f94b1636a8624cdc8b3
#
_cell.length_a   1.000
_cell.length_b   1.000
_cell.length_c   1.000
_cell.angle_alpha   90.00
_cell.angle_beta   90.00
_cell.angle_gamma   90.00
#
_symmetry.space_group_name_H-M   'P 1'
#
loop_
_entity.id
_entity.type
_entity.pdbx_description
1 polymer ?
#
loop_
_entity_poly.entity_id
_entity_poly.type
_entity_poly.pdbx_seq_one_letter_code
_entity_poly.pdbx_strand_id
1 'polypeptide(L)'
;MAKATVRARSAPAAPAVSAVARPVIHQVALWGLAALIFFPPFFRGLFFPPEQYRALACAAVIFWMVFYGRWVNREQKIFEHPLDYLMLAFPAVYLYSAFFAVNTGLAVNEVVKATLYFFVFWTAARLVRGEEEANFLVTVIYLSALGVALAGLATATGIIHIKDGFLNGRIYSSYQYPNALAALLMGVYILGTYLWQRATVAGGRLNLPFDFFPRWLKETNAYPYLYALGNYLLLAVFLGTRSRGGIVVFIPVLILFLIGVGKGWRIPCAWHLALTGGPAAPAIWLFLNDVQAKHPDRAWLWIFLGALAVLVGQALVDAWHRRNLTARIAPWRTYVVAGAAAAAAGIAAMVVALQPALVQTLVRFKSLGELLTAHSTVERFHWMGQAAKMMLARPLTGWGGGGWQEAYRHYQDYLYNSTQVHGHYLQVGVETGIVGLLVLVAIWAVFLWTAHRLYYGSAAGSPRRLLVWGITTAAVAIGAHAAVDFDLSLSALALVLFVLFGIAVGLARPAPDPVEVKRRRRAQKSYAPPSSGRLGAVSVACAAVLAFAVCLAAAGSFAGRAAAAFNMGDYTKGVALMERARAYNPFSPDYPAALAQAYRARGEYDKALQAALDARARSQYDAARCADLANAAYAAGKYAEAEKWAEKAVSLAPFQVRWYELLARTEFMNGYAELTNNNNDAARAYFEKAVRVPQRIEAQMAKVTPELKKLWKVAPLMTATPEVKLSAGAAQYFLGEFDQAAQNLAAAQKETKDNATKGEAAVWLALVKEKQGQAAEAKKLLEEAEKLNKDFPAAYEQLKALPVLS
;
A
#
# COMPACT_ATOMS: atom_id res chain seq x y z
N MET A 1 -42.49 26.25 -60.88
CA MET A 1 -41.93 26.66 -59.60
C MET A 1 -40.76 25.75 -59.19
N ALA A 2 -39.54 26.27 -59.27
CA ALA A 2 -38.29 25.50 -59.16
C ALA A 2 -37.93 25.24 -57.69
N LYS A 3 -37.64 23.98 -57.37
CA LYS A 3 -37.03 23.59 -56.11
C LYS A 3 -35.52 23.87 -56.16
N ALA A 4 -35.08 24.88 -55.46
CA ALA A 4 -33.66 25.16 -55.28
C ALA A 4 -33.08 24.16 -54.29
N THR A 5 -32.21 23.26 -54.79
CA THR A 5 -31.37 22.37 -54.01
C THR A 5 -30.16 23.16 -53.46
N VAL A 6 -30.18 23.50 -52.18
CA VAL A 6 -29.02 24.08 -51.50
C VAL A 6 -27.98 22.95 -51.31
N ARG A 7 -26.95 22.92 -52.13
CA ARG A 7 -25.71 22.13 -51.88
C ARG A 7 -24.97 22.80 -50.72
N ALA A 8 -24.93 22.14 -49.57
CA ALA A 8 -24.02 22.50 -48.48
C ALA A 8 -22.58 22.41 -49.00
N ARG A 9 -21.92 23.55 -49.16
CA ARG A 9 -20.47 23.59 -49.41
C ARG A 9 -19.77 23.07 -48.13
N SER A 10 -19.05 21.95 -48.28
CA SER A 10 -18.09 21.49 -47.29
C SER A 10 -17.04 22.58 -47.08
N ALA A 11 -16.93 23.06 -45.84
CA ALA A 11 -15.86 23.97 -45.47
C ALA A 11 -14.48 23.30 -45.80
N PRO A 12 -13.50 24.05 -46.29
CA PRO A 12 -12.19 23.51 -46.55
C PRO A 12 -11.56 22.98 -45.28
N ALA A 13 -11.06 21.78 -45.31
CA ALA A 13 -10.31 21.19 -44.22
C ALA A 13 -9.16 22.13 -43.84
N ALA A 14 -9.07 22.51 -42.58
CA ALA A 14 -7.96 23.29 -42.09
C ALA A 14 -6.66 22.61 -42.48
N PRO A 15 -5.64 23.36 -42.94
CA PRO A 15 -4.39 22.77 -43.38
C PRO A 15 -3.77 21.98 -42.20
N ALA A 16 -3.40 20.73 -42.49
CA ALA A 16 -2.70 19.89 -41.54
C ALA A 16 -1.46 20.63 -41.05
N VAL A 17 -1.47 20.99 -39.75
CA VAL A 17 -0.33 21.63 -39.09
C VAL A 17 0.83 20.65 -39.27
N SER A 18 1.83 21.03 -40.08
CA SER A 18 3.03 20.25 -40.28
C SER A 18 3.62 19.85 -38.93
N ALA A 19 3.71 18.55 -38.66
CA ALA A 19 4.25 18.03 -37.43
C ALA A 19 5.65 18.57 -37.22
N VAL A 20 5.81 19.47 -36.25
CA VAL A 20 7.14 19.95 -35.86
C VAL A 20 7.88 18.76 -35.29
N ALA A 21 8.96 18.33 -35.94
CA ALA A 21 9.77 17.20 -35.51
C ALA A 21 10.12 17.36 -34.00
N ARG A 22 9.65 16.42 -33.18
CA ARG A 22 9.91 16.45 -31.75
C ARG A 22 11.37 16.14 -31.49
N PRO A 23 12.06 16.87 -30.60
CA PRO A 23 13.43 16.54 -30.23
C PRO A 23 13.52 15.08 -29.73
N VAL A 24 14.55 14.35 -30.13
CA VAL A 24 14.77 12.96 -29.70
C VAL A 24 14.69 12.79 -28.19
N ILE A 25 15.28 13.72 -27.43
CA ILE A 25 15.25 13.69 -25.97
C ILE A 25 13.84 13.75 -25.39
N HIS A 26 12.91 14.47 -26.03
CA HIS A 26 11.53 14.53 -25.60
C HIS A 26 10.83 13.16 -25.81
N GLN A 27 11.11 12.51 -26.94
CA GLN A 27 10.55 11.18 -27.22
C GLN A 27 11.10 10.13 -26.25
N VAL A 28 12.42 10.13 -26.02
CA VAL A 28 13.06 9.20 -25.08
C VAL A 28 12.51 9.41 -23.66
N ALA A 29 12.36 10.65 -23.21
CA ALA A 29 11.81 10.96 -21.89
C ALA A 29 10.33 10.55 -21.78
N LEU A 30 9.52 10.72 -22.85
CA LEU A 30 8.13 10.29 -22.88
C LEU A 30 7.99 8.76 -22.78
N TRP A 31 8.83 8.03 -23.48
CA TRP A 31 8.89 6.57 -23.38
C TRP A 31 9.43 6.10 -22.03
N GLY A 32 10.41 6.82 -21.46
CA GLY A 32 10.90 6.57 -20.11
C GLY A 32 9.78 6.75 -19.06
N LEU A 33 9.00 7.82 -19.16
CA LEU A 33 7.83 8.03 -18.30
C LEU A 33 6.78 6.94 -18.53
N ALA A 34 6.50 6.56 -19.78
CA ALA A 34 5.59 5.48 -20.11
C ALA A 34 6.01 4.16 -19.46
N ALA A 35 7.30 3.82 -19.51
CA ALA A 35 7.84 2.64 -18.84
C ALA A 35 7.69 2.73 -17.32
N LEU A 36 7.96 3.91 -16.73
CA LEU A 36 7.81 4.17 -15.30
C LEU A 36 6.34 4.16 -14.83
N ILE A 37 5.38 4.22 -15.74
CA ILE A 37 3.95 4.06 -15.44
C ILE A 37 3.52 2.61 -15.68
N PHE A 38 4.01 1.98 -16.75
CA PHE A 38 3.56 0.66 -17.19
C PHE A 38 4.03 -0.47 -16.27
N PHE A 39 5.32 -0.48 -15.90
CA PHE A 39 5.92 -1.60 -15.17
C PHE A 39 5.64 -1.63 -13.65
N PRO A 40 5.60 -0.52 -12.92
CA PRO A 40 5.40 -0.51 -11.46
C PRO A 40 4.23 -1.33 -10.94
N PRO A 41 3.05 -1.35 -11.58
CA PRO A 41 1.93 -2.18 -11.15
C PRO A 41 2.22 -3.68 -11.07
N PHE A 42 3.23 -4.17 -11.80
CA PHE A 42 3.63 -5.59 -11.78
C PHE A 42 4.61 -5.93 -10.64
N PHE A 43 5.15 -4.93 -9.94
CA PHE A 43 6.09 -5.10 -8.84
C PHE A 43 5.42 -4.79 -7.50
N ARG A 44 4.50 -5.64 -7.05
CA ARG A 44 3.77 -5.52 -5.78
C ARG A 44 3.18 -4.11 -5.54
N GLY A 45 2.76 -3.45 -6.61
CA GLY A 45 2.25 -2.09 -6.58
C GLY A 45 3.26 -1.03 -6.08
N LEU A 46 4.58 -1.31 -6.10
CA LEU A 46 5.63 -0.51 -5.47
C LEU A 46 5.36 -0.22 -3.99
N PHE A 47 4.88 -1.21 -3.24
CA PHE A 47 4.64 -1.04 -1.81
C PHE A 47 5.93 -1.06 -1.00
N PHE A 48 6.92 -1.86 -1.41
CA PHE A 48 8.16 -2.06 -0.66
C PHE A 48 9.28 -1.07 -1.04
N PRO A 49 10.05 -0.59 -0.06
CA PRO A 49 11.08 0.43 -0.27
C PRO A 49 12.11 0.12 -1.37
N PRO A 50 12.64 -1.12 -1.53
CA PRO A 50 13.64 -1.38 -2.57
C PRO A 50 13.15 -1.13 -4.00
N GLU A 51 11.85 -1.32 -4.24
CA GLU A 51 11.21 -1.06 -5.53
C GLU A 51 11.03 0.44 -5.75
N GLN A 52 10.67 1.16 -4.69
CA GLN A 52 10.50 2.63 -4.70
C GLN A 52 11.83 3.33 -4.95
N TYR A 53 12.94 2.85 -4.38
CA TYR A 53 14.28 3.41 -4.61
C TYR A 53 14.68 3.32 -6.08
N ARG A 54 14.44 2.16 -6.71
CA ARG A 54 14.71 1.97 -8.15
C ARG A 54 13.84 2.87 -9.01
N ALA A 55 12.56 2.99 -8.68
CA ALA A 55 11.63 3.89 -9.37
C ALA A 55 12.06 5.36 -9.25
N LEU A 56 12.51 5.80 -8.05
CA LEU A 56 13.03 7.15 -7.83
C LEU A 56 14.30 7.41 -8.66
N ALA A 57 15.21 6.44 -8.71
CA ALA A 57 16.42 6.54 -9.52
C ALA A 57 16.08 6.75 -11.02
N CYS A 58 15.15 5.95 -11.56
CA CYS A 58 14.67 6.12 -12.93
C CYS A 58 13.98 7.47 -13.13
N ALA A 59 13.12 7.87 -12.18
CA ALA A 59 12.40 9.15 -12.25
C ALA A 59 13.36 10.35 -12.24
N ALA A 60 14.43 10.30 -11.46
CA ALA A 60 15.44 11.35 -11.39
C ALA A 60 16.14 11.54 -12.73
N VAL A 61 16.48 10.45 -13.42
CA VAL A 61 17.09 10.49 -14.76
C VAL A 61 16.10 11.07 -15.77
N ILE A 62 14.86 10.63 -15.79
CA ILE A 62 13.83 11.11 -16.72
C ILE A 62 13.53 12.58 -16.47
N PHE A 63 13.39 12.98 -15.19
CA PHE A 63 13.21 14.38 -14.80
C PHE A 63 14.35 15.25 -15.32
N TRP A 64 15.61 14.83 -15.11
CA TRP A 64 16.79 15.55 -15.61
C TRP A 64 16.77 15.65 -17.14
N MET A 65 16.44 14.59 -17.86
CA MET A 65 16.33 14.60 -19.33
C MET A 65 15.31 15.62 -19.82
N VAL A 66 14.14 15.70 -19.19
CA VAL A 66 13.11 16.68 -19.53
C VAL A 66 13.58 18.10 -19.23
N PHE A 67 14.19 18.29 -18.06
CA PHE A 67 14.74 19.58 -17.68
C PHE A 67 15.85 20.04 -18.63
N TYR A 68 16.81 19.16 -18.97
CA TYR A 68 17.87 19.44 -19.92
C TYR A 68 17.32 19.79 -21.31
N GLY A 69 16.36 19.01 -21.82
CA GLY A 69 15.69 19.29 -23.10
C GLY A 69 15.01 20.67 -23.12
N ARG A 70 14.39 21.09 -22.00
CA ARG A 70 13.80 22.42 -21.85
C ARG A 70 14.87 23.50 -21.79
N TRP A 71 15.95 23.27 -21.07
CA TRP A 71 17.09 24.20 -20.99
C TRP A 71 17.70 24.44 -22.38
N VAL A 72 17.97 23.38 -23.17
CA VAL A 72 18.43 23.49 -24.56
C VAL A 72 17.47 24.31 -25.43
N ASN A 73 16.16 24.12 -25.23
CA ASN A 73 15.12 24.88 -25.92
C ASN A 73 14.87 26.27 -25.32
N ARG A 74 15.70 26.72 -24.36
CA ARG A 74 15.59 28.01 -23.66
C ARG A 74 14.26 28.26 -22.94
N GLU A 75 13.58 27.17 -22.51
CA GLU A 75 12.41 27.25 -21.67
C GLU A 75 12.83 27.46 -20.21
N GLN A 76 12.90 28.70 -19.75
CA GLN A 76 13.57 29.06 -18.48
C GLN A 76 12.73 28.80 -17.23
N LYS A 77 11.39 28.73 -17.34
CA LYS A 77 10.53 28.55 -16.17
C LYS A 77 10.46 27.08 -15.76
N ILE A 78 10.87 26.77 -14.53
CA ILE A 78 10.75 25.44 -13.93
C ILE A 78 9.31 25.20 -13.49
N PHE A 79 8.71 26.18 -12.83
CA PHE A 79 7.34 26.16 -12.34
C PHE A 79 6.48 27.13 -13.15
N GLU A 80 5.37 26.65 -13.67
CA GLU A 80 4.48 27.39 -14.57
C GLU A 80 3.02 27.38 -14.10
N HIS A 81 2.70 26.51 -13.15
CA HIS A 81 1.35 26.29 -12.66
C HIS A 81 1.33 26.22 -11.11
N PRO A 82 0.30 26.72 -10.42
CA PRO A 82 0.22 26.65 -8.96
C PRO A 82 0.41 25.24 -8.40
N LEU A 83 -0.07 24.23 -9.11
CA LEU A 83 0.10 22.83 -8.71
C LEU A 83 1.57 22.39 -8.68
N ASP A 84 2.46 23.00 -9.47
CA ASP A 84 3.91 22.69 -9.43
C ASP A 84 4.50 22.99 -8.05
N TYR A 85 4.11 24.14 -7.47
CA TYR A 85 4.59 24.57 -6.15
C TYR A 85 4.04 23.68 -5.04
N LEU A 86 2.75 23.33 -5.12
CA LEU A 86 2.11 22.47 -4.13
C LEU A 86 2.67 21.04 -4.18
N MET A 87 2.92 20.54 -5.38
CA MET A 87 3.54 19.23 -5.57
C MET A 87 5.00 19.19 -5.11
N LEU A 88 5.74 20.31 -5.15
CA LEU A 88 7.05 20.43 -4.53
C LEU A 88 6.93 20.60 -3.00
N ALA A 89 5.91 21.28 -2.51
CA ALA A 89 5.67 21.44 -1.08
C ALA A 89 5.38 20.07 -0.41
N PHE A 90 4.82 19.11 -1.12
CA PHE A 90 4.48 17.80 -0.57
C PHE A 90 5.73 17.03 -0.07
N PRO A 91 6.78 16.76 -0.87
CA PRO A 91 8.03 16.19 -0.35
C PRO A 91 8.74 17.11 0.67
N ALA A 92 8.62 18.42 0.55
CA ALA A 92 9.22 19.36 1.51
C ALA A 92 8.59 19.22 2.91
N VAL A 93 7.28 19.02 3.00
CA VAL A 93 6.59 18.80 4.28
C VAL A 93 6.96 17.45 4.88
N TYR A 94 7.08 16.40 4.06
CA TYR A 94 7.58 15.10 4.54
C TYR A 94 9.03 15.20 5.03
N LEU A 95 9.89 15.95 4.32
CA LEU A 95 11.25 16.20 4.75
C LEU A 95 11.29 16.98 6.08
N TYR A 96 10.47 18.02 6.22
CA TYR A 96 10.32 18.75 7.48
C TYR A 96 9.89 17.83 8.62
N SER A 97 8.85 17.02 8.40
CA SER A 97 8.35 16.09 9.40
C SER A 97 9.38 15.00 9.75
N ALA A 98 10.28 14.64 8.82
CA ALA A 98 11.31 13.63 9.07
C ALA A 98 12.31 14.04 10.16
N PHE A 99 12.54 15.34 10.38
CA PHE A 99 13.38 15.82 11.51
C PHE A 99 12.76 15.55 12.88
N PHE A 100 11.45 15.36 12.96
CA PHE A 100 10.70 15.07 14.17
C PHE A 100 10.19 13.63 14.22
N ALA A 101 10.63 12.81 13.28
CA ALA A 101 10.11 11.46 13.09
C ALA A 101 10.47 10.54 14.26
N VAL A 102 9.50 9.74 14.67
CA VAL A 102 9.69 8.68 15.67
C VAL A 102 10.35 7.43 15.11
N ASN A 103 10.41 7.31 13.76
CA ASN A 103 11.19 6.30 13.06
C ASN A 103 11.84 6.93 11.84
N THR A 104 13.16 7.07 11.88
CA THR A 104 13.92 7.76 10.82
C THR A 104 13.95 6.98 9.52
N GLY A 105 13.98 5.66 9.56
CA GLY A 105 13.98 4.80 8.37
C GLY A 105 12.67 4.90 7.59
N LEU A 106 11.53 4.81 8.31
CA LEU A 106 10.22 4.96 7.70
C LEU A 106 10.01 6.38 7.15
N ALA A 107 10.47 7.40 7.88
CA ALA A 107 10.37 8.78 7.44
C ALA A 107 11.13 9.04 6.12
N VAL A 108 12.34 8.50 5.99
CA VAL A 108 13.12 8.58 4.74
C VAL A 108 12.39 7.89 3.59
N ASN A 109 11.76 6.75 3.83
CA ASN A 109 10.98 6.06 2.80
C ASN A 109 9.80 6.91 2.28
N GLU A 110 9.11 7.63 3.16
CA GLU A 110 8.01 8.52 2.76
C GLU A 110 8.53 9.76 2.01
N VAL A 111 9.69 10.32 2.39
CA VAL A 111 10.35 11.39 1.62
C VAL A 111 10.71 10.90 0.20
N VAL A 112 11.23 9.67 0.07
CA VAL A 112 11.51 9.04 -1.23
C VAL A 112 10.24 8.94 -2.07
N LYS A 113 9.13 8.46 -1.51
CA LYS A 113 7.84 8.34 -2.21
C LYS A 113 7.32 9.71 -2.65
N ALA A 114 7.28 10.68 -1.75
CA ALA A 114 6.79 12.02 -2.07
C ALA A 114 7.65 12.71 -3.15
N THR A 115 8.97 12.50 -3.13
CA THR A 115 9.89 13.00 -4.16
C THR A 115 9.66 12.32 -5.51
N LEU A 116 9.44 11.00 -5.51
CA LEU A 116 9.09 10.24 -6.71
C LEU A 116 7.79 10.77 -7.34
N TYR A 117 6.78 11.05 -6.52
CA TYR A 117 5.49 11.58 -6.99
C TYR A 117 5.63 12.98 -7.61
N PHE A 118 6.44 13.85 -7.01
CA PHE A 118 6.76 15.15 -7.56
C PHE A 118 7.46 15.05 -8.92
N PHE A 119 8.48 14.18 -9.03
CA PHE A 119 9.22 14.02 -10.28
C PHE A 119 8.34 13.51 -11.42
N VAL A 120 7.49 12.52 -11.14
CA VAL A 120 6.59 11.95 -12.13
C VAL A 120 5.50 12.94 -12.55
N PHE A 121 4.88 13.64 -11.59
CA PHE A 121 3.93 14.70 -11.87
C PHE A 121 4.53 15.79 -12.75
N TRP A 122 5.68 16.36 -12.34
CA TRP A 122 6.33 17.45 -13.06
C TRP A 122 6.75 17.04 -14.47
N THR A 123 7.29 15.84 -14.60
CA THR A 123 7.69 15.24 -15.89
C THR A 123 6.48 15.09 -16.81
N ALA A 124 5.38 14.50 -16.35
CA ALA A 124 4.14 14.37 -17.11
C ALA A 124 3.61 15.75 -17.53
N ALA A 125 3.55 16.70 -16.58
CA ALA A 125 3.12 18.06 -16.84
C ALA A 125 3.97 18.79 -17.90
N ARG A 126 5.22 18.44 -18.11
CA ARG A 126 6.13 19.05 -19.08
C ARG A 126 6.20 18.32 -20.41
N LEU A 127 5.98 16.99 -20.40
CA LEU A 127 5.96 16.18 -21.61
C LEU A 127 4.65 16.28 -22.37
N VAL A 128 3.53 16.45 -21.67
CA VAL A 128 2.22 16.65 -22.31
C VAL A 128 2.12 18.06 -22.88
N ARG A 129 2.10 18.15 -24.21
CA ARG A 129 2.00 19.41 -24.98
C ARG A 129 0.65 19.55 -25.67
N GLY A 130 -0.12 18.46 -25.72
CA GLY A 130 -1.42 18.42 -26.37
C GLY A 130 -2.15 17.11 -26.09
N GLU A 131 -3.22 16.87 -26.85
CA GLU A 131 -4.05 15.70 -26.68
C GLU A 131 -3.35 14.40 -27.07
N GLU A 132 -2.35 14.45 -27.96
CA GLU A 132 -1.65 13.25 -28.43
C GLU A 132 -0.84 12.59 -27.32
N GLU A 133 0.02 13.35 -26.63
CA GLU A 133 0.82 12.84 -25.49
C GLU A 133 -0.07 12.47 -24.32
N ALA A 134 -1.13 13.23 -24.08
CA ALA A 134 -2.11 12.92 -23.03
C ALA A 134 -2.78 11.57 -23.30
N ASN A 135 -3.26 11.34 -24.54
CA ASN A 135 -3.87 10.09 -24.94
C ASN A 135 -2.89 8.92 -24.95
N PHE A 136 -1.64 9.16 -25.31
CA PHE A 136 -0.57 8.14 -25.22
C PHE A 136 -0.39 7.67 -23.78
N LEU A 137 -0.22 8.59 -22.82
CA LEU A 137 -0.06 8.23 -21.41
C LEU A 137 -1.31 7.56 -20.82
N VAL A 138 -2.51 8.02 -21.18
CA VAL A 138 -3.77 7.36 -20.78
C VAL A 138 -3.85 5.94 -21.35
N THR A 139 -3.41 5.72 -22.59
CA THR A 139 -3.36 4.37 -23.20
C THR A 139 -2.34 3.48 -22.49
N VAL A 140 -1.18 4.02 -22.09
CA VAL A 140 -0.17 3.28 -21.32
C VAL A 140 -0.73 2.84 -19.96
N ILE A 141 -1.41 3.74 -19.23
CA ILE A 141 -2.09 3.42 -17.96
C ILE A 141 -3.13 2.31 -18.18
N TYR A 142 -3.92 2.42 -19.24
CA TYR A 142 -4.93 1.44 -19.60
C TYR A 142 -4.34 0.06 -19.89
N LEU A 143 -3.30 -0.01 -20.70
CA LEU A 143 -2.63 -1.27 -21.06
C LEU A 143 -1.93 -1.91 -19.84
N SER A 144 -1.34 -1.09 -18.96
CA SER A 144 -0.75 -1.59 -17.72
C SER A 144 -1.80 -2.25 -16.83
N ALA A 145 -2.92 -1.56 -16.59
CA ALA A 145 -4.01 -2.11 -15.77
C ALA A 145 -4.65 -3.37 -16.40
N LEU A 146 -4.76 -3.40 -17.73
CA LEU A 146 -5.24 -4.59 -18.46
C LEU A 146 -4.28 -5.77 -18.26
N GLY A 147 -2.97 -5.53 -18.37
CA GLY A 147 -1.95 -6.55 -18.10
C GLY A 147 -2.03 -7.08 -16.67
N VAL A 148 -2.21 -6.18 -15.68
CA VAL A 148 -2.41 -6.56 -14.27
C VAL A 148 -3.70 -7.37 -14.09
N ALA A 149 -4.79 -7.01 -14.77
CA ALA A 149 -6.04 -7.75 -14.71
C ALA A 149 -5.88 -9.17 -15.28
N LEU A 150 -5.21 -9.31 -16.44
CA LEU A 150 -4.91 -10.61 -17.05
C LEU A 150 -3.99 -11.46 -16.15
N ALA A 151 -2.97 -10.85 -15.54
CA ALA A 151 -2.11 -11.52 -14.57
C ALA A 151 -2.92 -12.04 -13.37
N GLY A 152 -3.93 -11.29 -12.92
CA GLY A 152 -4.82 -11.71 -11.85
C GLY A 152 -5.65 -12.95 -12.19
N LEU A 153 -6.22 -13.01 -13.40
CA LEU A 153 -6.94 -14.19 -13.88
C LEU A 153 -6.00 -15.41 -14.04
N ALA A 154 -4.83 -15.19 -14.65
CA ALA A 154 -3.83 -16.23 -14.84
C ALA A 154 -3.27 -16.78 -13.51
N THR A 155 -3.12 -15.92 -12.50
CA THR A 155 -2.70 -16.34 -11.15
C THR A 155 -3.80 -17.13 -10.44
N ALA A 156 -5.07 -16.72 -10.58
CA ALA A 156 -6.19 -17.40 -9.96
C ALA A 156 -6.34 -18.84 -10.47
N THR A 157 -6.00 -19.09 -11.75
CA THR A 157 -6.03 -20.43 -12.36
C THR A 157 -4.72 -21.21 -12.26
N GLY A 158 -3.66 -20.61 -11.69
CA GLY A 158 -2.35 -21.27 -11.54
C GLY A 158 -1.50 -21.29 -12.81
N ILE A 159 -1.91 -20.62 -13.91
CA ILE A 159 -1.09 -20.50 -15.14
C ILE A 159 0.22 -19.77 -14.85
N ILE A 160 0.17 -18.74 -14.00
CA ILE A 160 1.34 -18.07 -13.48
C ILE A 160 1.30 -18.08 -11.95
N HIS A 161 2.47 -18.11 -11.32
CA HIS A 161 2.55 -18.03 -9.86
C HIS A 161 2.98 -16.63 -9.43
N ILE A 162 2.06 -15.89 -8.82
CA ILE A 162 2.36 -14.65 -8.09
C ILE A 162 2.05 -14.92 -6.62
N LYS A 163 3.07 -14.77 -5.75
CA LYS A 163 2.88 -14.93 -4.30
C LYS A 163 1.73 -14.03 -3.83
N ASP A 164 0.78 -14.59 -3.09
CA ASP A 164 -0.38 -13.89 -2.57
C ASP A 164 -1.27 -13.22 -3.65
N GLY A 165 -1.14 -13.60 -4.93
CA GLY A 165 -1.91 -13.02 -6.03
C GLY A 165 -3.36 -13.47 -6.11
N PHE A 166 -3.70 -14.59 -5.45
CA PHE A 166 -5.06 -15.08 -5.29
C PHE A 166 -5.23 -15.72 -3.91
N LEU A 167 -6.04 -15.12 -3.06
CA LEU A 167 -6.27 -15.58 -1.68
C LEU A 167 -7.75 -15.46 -1.30
N ASN A 168 -8.25 -16.42 -0.53
CA ASN A 168 -9.61 -16.42 0.03
C ASN A 168 -10.71 -16.16 -1.03
N GLY A 169 -10.53 -16.69 -2.24
CA GLY A 169 -11.47 -16.52 -3.35
C GLY A 169 -11.54 -15.11 -3.91
N ARG A 170 -10.49 -14.30 -3.72
CA ARG A 170 -10.37 -12.92 -4.21
C ARG A 170 -9.13 -12.79 -5.09
N ILE A 171 -9.21 -11.95 -6.13
CA ILE A 171 -8.08 -11.61 -6.99
C ILE A 171 -7.31 -10.44 -6.38
N TYR A 172 -6.04 -10.66 -6.10
CA TYR A 172 -5.06 -9.67 -5.62
C TYR A 172 -4.08 -9.27 -6.74
N SER A 173 -3.87 -10.18 -7.70
CA SER A 173 -2.93 -10.00 -8.81
C SER A 173 -1.52 -9.62 -8.32
N SER A 174 -0.76 -8.91 -9.16
CA SER A 174 0.56 -8.39 -8.83
C SER A 174 0.58 -7.31 -7.75
N TYR A 175 -0.57 -6.71 -7.43
CA TYR A 175 -0.69 -5.74 -6.34
C TYR A 175 -0.58 -6.37 -4.96
N GLN A 176 -0.90 -7.67 -4.82
CA GLN A 176 -0.97 -8.38 -3.55
C GLN A 176 -1.91 -7.70 -2.51
N TYR A 177 -2.73 -6.75 -2.98
CA TYR A 177 -3.73 -6.06 -2.19
C TYR A 177 -4.99 -5.76 -3.02
N PRO A 178 -6.12 -6.43 -2.74
CA PRO A 178 -7.28 -6.41 -3.64
C PRO A 178 -8.01 -5.06 -3.66
N ASN A 179 -7.93 -4.26 -2.58
CA ASN A 179 -8.63 -2.97 -2.55
C ASN A 179 -7.90 -1.94 -3.41
N ALA A 180 -6.55 -1.87 -3.37
CA ALA A 180 -5.80 -0.99 -4.26
C ALA A 180 -5.90 -1.44 -5.73
N LEU A 181 -5.94 -2.75 -5.98
CA LEU A 181 -6.25 -3.27 -7.32
C LEU A 181 -7.64 -2.79 -7.77
N ALA A 182 -8.66 -2.85 -6.92
CA ALA A 182 -9.99 -2.34 -7.24
C ALA A 182 -9.98 -0.84 -7.55
N ALA A 183 -9.25 -0.03 -6.77
CA ALA A 183 -9.10 1.41 -7.02
C ALA A 183 -8.44 1.71 -8.37
N LEU A 184 -7.39 0.96 -8.74
CA LEU A 184 -6.76 1.06 -10.06
C LEU A 184 -7.76 0.72 -11.17
N LEU A 185 -8.38 -0.48 -11.10
CA LEU A 185 -9.25 -0.98 -12.15
C LEU A 185 -10.48 -0.11 -12.35
N MET A 186 -11.07 0.41 -11.26
CA MET A 186 -12.19 1.34 -11.29
C MET A 186 -11.83 2.65 -12.00
N GLY A 187 -10.71 3.28 -11.64
CA GLY A 187 -10.25 4.50 -12.29
C GLY A 187 -9.91 4.29 -13.76
N VAL A 188 -9.22 3.19 -14.08
CA VAL A 188 -8.82 2.87 -15.45
C VAL A 188 -9.99 2.41 -16.31
N TYR A 189 -11.02 1.78 -15.74
CA TYR A 189 -12.26 1.47 -16.47
C TYR A 189 -12.94 2.74 -17.02
N ILE A 190 -12.93 3.83 -16.25
CA ILE A 190 -13.43 5.13 -16.70
C ILE A 190 -12.58 5.67 -17.87
N LEU A 191 -11.25 5.60 -17.75
CA LEU A 191 -10.34 5.97 -18.84
C LEU A 191 -10.54 5.09 -20.07
N GLY A 192 -10.77 3.80 -19.89
CA GLY A 192 -11.06 2.85 -20.96
C GLY A 192 -12.39 3.16 -21.66
N THR A 193 -13.42 3.60 -20.91
CA THR A 193 -14.70 4.05 -21.50
C THR A 193 -14.48 5.33 -22.33
N TYR A 194 -13.63 6.25 -21.87
CA TYR A 194 -13.21 7.39 -22.69
C TYR A 194 -12.48 6.96 -23.98
N LEU A 195 -11.54 6.02 -23.88
CA LEU A 195 -10.78 5.53 -25.05
C LEU A 195 -11.67 4.81 -26.04
N TRP A 196 -12.64 4.01 -25.58
CA TRP A 196 -13.68 3.42 -26.40
C TRP A 196 -14.50 4.47 -27.14
N GLN A 197 -14.94 5.50 -26.44
CA GLN A 197 -15.71 6.61 -26.99
C GLN A 197 -14.93 7.38 -28.06
N ARG A 198 -13.65 7.69 -27.78
CA ARG A 198 -12.75 8.33 -28.72
C ARG A 198 -12.56 7.47 -30.00
N ALA A 199 -12.33 6.16 -29.84
CA ALA A 199 -12.17 5.24 -30.96
C ALA A 199 -13.44 5.15 -31.81
N THR A 200 -14.60 5.19 -31.19
CA THR A 200 -15.91 5.19 -31.88
C THR A 200 -16.10 6.43 -32.72
N VAL A 201 -15.74 7.64 -32.20
CA VAL A 201 -15.83 8.91 -32.95
C VAL A 201 -14.83 8.95 -34.11
N ALA A 202 -13.62 8.47 -33.90
CA ALA A 202 -12.56 8.48 -34.92
C ALA A 202 -12.76 7.45 -36.02
N GLY A 203 -13.88 6.70 -36.01
CA GLY A 203 -14.13 5.62 -37.00
C GLY A 203 -13.12 4.48 -36.89
N GLY A 204 -12.63 4.22 -35.69
CA GLY A 204 -11.66 3.17 -35.42
C GLY A 204 -10.19 3.58 -35.58
N ARG A 205 -9.90 4.77 -36.05
CA ARG A 205 -8.51 5.23 -36.25
C ARG A 205 -7.90 5.74 -34.95
N LEU A 206 -6.67 5.34 -34.65
CA LEU A 206 -5.87 5.89 -33.56
C LEU A 206 -4.73 6.73 -34.13
N ASN A 207 -4.68 7.99 -33.77
CA ASN A 207 -3.50 8.83 -34.00
C ASN A 207 -2.48 8.48 -32.91
N LEU A 208 -1.59 7.52 -33.17
CA LEU A 208 -0.46 7.26 -32.31
C LEU A 208 0.60 8.33 -32.53
N PRO A 209 1.29 8.81 -31.47
CA PRO A 209 2.18 9.98 -31.53
C PRO A 209 3.50 9.73 -32.26
N PHE A 210 3.70 8.56 -32.84
CA PHE A 210 4.95 8.12 -33.45
C PHE A 210 4.74 7.52 -34.84
N ASP A 211 5.57 7.91 -35.79
CA ASP A 211 5.49 7.46 -37.17
C ASP A 211 5.97 6.03 -37.39
N PHE A 212 6.70 5.43 -36.42
CA PHE A 212 7.23 4.08 -36.55
C PHE A 212 6.16 2.96 -36.42
N PHE A 213 4.95 3.30 -35.94
CA PHE A 213 3.88 2.30 -35.94
C PHE A 213 3.36 2.02 -37.32
N PRO A 214 3.18 0.74 -37.71
CA PRO A 214 2.67 0.34 -39.00
C PRO A 214 1.30 0.95 -39.29
N ARG A 215 1.03 1.29 -40.59
CA ARG A 215 -0.25 1.90 -40.98
C ARG A 215 -1.46 1.02 -40.62
N TRP A 216 -1.33 -0.30 -40.75
CA TRP A 216 -2.40 -1.23 -40.41
C TRP A 216 -2.81 -1.13 -38.91
N LEU A 217 -1.87 -0.81 -38.04
CA LEU A 217 -2.17 -0.58 -36.59
C LEU A 217 -2.83 0.79 -36.38
N LYS A 218 -2.53 1.79 -37.20
CA LYS A 218 -3.11 3.13 -37.08
C LYS A 218 -4.53 3.23 -37.68
N GLU A 219 -4.83 2.43 -38.72
CA GLU A 219 -6.02 2.56 -39.54
C GLU A 219 -7.02 1.38 -39.41
N THR A 220 -6.95 0.63 -38.31
CA THR A 220 -7.89 -0.48 -38.07
C THR A 220 -9.18 -0.03 -37.42
N ASN A 221 -10.31 -0.59 -37.85
CA ASN A 221 -11.61 -0.38 -37.22
C ASN A 221 -11.82 -1.26 -35.95
N ALA A 222 -10.79 -1.95 -35.49
CA ALA A 222 -10.86 -2.90 -34.37
C ALA A 222 -10.82 -2.24 -32.99
N TYR A 223 -10.37 -0.98 -32.88
CA TYR A 223 -10.16 -0.35 -31.58
C TYR A 223 -11.40 -0.26 -30.68
N PRO A 224 -12.62 0.07 -31.17
CA PRO A 224 -13.81 0.04 -30.33
C PRO A 224 -14.06 -1.35 -29.72
N TYR A 225 -13.81 -2.41 -30.46
CA TYR A 225 -13.92 -3.80 -29.97
C TYR A 225 -12.86 -4.13 -28.95
N LEU A 226 -11.59 -3.74 -29.18
CA LEU A 226 -10.50 -3.97 -28.26
C LEU A 226 -10.72 -3.26 -26.93
N TYR A 227 -11.21 -2.01 -26.96
CA TYR A 227 -11.53 -1.29 -25.74
C TYR A 227 -12.77 -1.84 -25.03
N ALA A 228 -13.80 -2.31 -25.76
CA ALA A 228 -14.94 -2.98 -25.16
C ALA A 228 -14.52 -4.28 -24.46
N LEU A 229 -13.71 -5.10 -25.13
CA LEU A 229 -13.15 -6.33 -24.55
C LEU A 229 -12.27 -6.04 -23.32
N GLY A 230 -11.36 -5.06 -23.43
CA GLY A 230 -10.49 -4.71 -22.33
C GLY A 230 -11.28 -4.15 -21.14
N ASN A 231 -12.30 -3.32 -21.36
CA ASN A 231 -13.17 -2.82 -20.30
C ASN A 231 -13.98 -3.94 -19.64
N TYR A 232 -14.44 -4.90 -20.40
CA TYR A 232 -15.05 -6.12 -19.85
C TYR A 232 -14.09 -6.84 -18.88
N LEU A 233 -12.83 -7.06 -19.30
CA LEU A 233 -11.82 -7.73 -18.47
C LEU A 233 -11.48 -6.92 -17.22
N LEU A 234 -11.30 -5.59 -17.36
CA LEU A 234 -11.06 -4.71 -16.21
C LEU A 234 -12.20 -4.79 -15.20
N LEU A 235 -13.45 -4.74 -15.68
CA LEU A 235 -14.61 -4.79 -14.80
C LEU A 235 -14.83 -6.18 -14.19
N ALA A 236 -14.60 -7.26 -14.95
CA ALA A 236 -14.66 -8.61 -14.42
C ALA A 236 -13.68 -8.81 -13.28
N VAL A 237 -12.40 -8.41 -13.47
CA VAL A 237 -11.38 -8.53 -12.42
C VAL A 237 -11.66 -7.58 -11.26
N PHE A 238 -12.14 -6.35 -11.52
CA PHE A 238 -12.60 -5.44 -10.45
C PHE A 238 -13.63 -6.12 -9.54
N LEU A 239 -14.66 -6.74 -10.11
CA LEU A 239 -15.65 -7.51 -9.36
C LEU A 239 -15.02 -8.72 -8.66
N GLY A 240 -14.05 -9.38 -9.31
CA GLY A 240 -13.26 -10.48 -8.76
C GLY A 240 -12.38 -10.12 -7.57
N THR A 241 -12.06 -8.84 -7.37
CA THR A 241 -11.39 -8.36 -6.15
C THR A 241 -12.28 -8.48 -4.91
N ARG A 242 -13.61 -8.53 -5.10
CA ARG A 242 -14.62 -8.51 -4.03
C ARG A 242 -14.41 -7.35 -3.04
N SER A 243 -13.94 -6.20 -3.52
CA SER A 243 -13.75 -4.99 -2.71
C SER A 243 -15.09 -4.28 -2.50
N ARG A 244 -15.62 -4.35 -1.27
CA ARG A 244 -16.87 -3.67 -0.90
C ARG A 244 -16.72 -2.15 -1.01
N GLY A 245 -15.60 -1.59 -0.49
CA GLY A 245 -15.27 -0.17 -0.60
C GLY A 245 -15.19 0.28 -2.06
N GLY A 246 -14.57 -0.54 -2.93
CA GLY A 246 -14.49 -0.30 -4.37
C GLY A 246 -15.88 -0.17 -5.01
N ILE A 247 -16.81 -1.06 -4.72
CA ILE A 247 -18.18 -1.00 -5.26
C ILE A 247 -18.93 0.23 -4.76
N VAL A 248 -18.83 0.53 -3.47
CA VAL A 248 -19.49 1.71 -2.84
C VAL A 248 -19.01 3.02 -3.47
N VAL A 249 -17.72 3.15 -3.79
CA VAL A 249 -17.16 4.33 -4.44
C VAL A 249 -17.45 4.34 -5.95
N PHE A 250 -17.41 3.18 -6.60
CA PHE A 250 -17.52 3.09 -8.06
C PHE A 250 -18.89 3.54 -8.58
N ILE A 251 -19.98 3.19 -7.90
CA ILE A 251 -21.34 3.54 -8.33
C ILE A 251 -21.54 5.08 -8.38
N PRO A 252 -21.28 5.86 -7.31
CA PRO A 252 -21.38 7.32 -7.36
C PRO A 252 -20.46 7.95 -8.42
N VAL A 253 -19.25 7.40 -8.60
CA VAL A 253 -18.30 7.91 -9.59
C VAL A 253 -18.76 7.63 -11.03
N LEU A 254 -19.38 6.47 -11.30
CA LEU A 254 -20.01 6.22 -12.61
C LEU A 254 -21.17 7.18 -12.90
N ILE A 255 -22.00 7.46 -11.89
CA ILE A 255 -23.08 8.45 -12.02
C ILE A 255 -22.47 9.83 -12.32
N LEU A 256 -21.45 10.25 -11.58
CA LEU A 256 -20.72 11.49 -11.83
C LEU A 256 -20.16 11.53 -13.26
N PHE A 257 -19.53 10.43 -13.73
CA PHE A 257 -19.01 10.32 -15.08
C PHE A 257 -20.12 10.53 -16.13
N LEU A 258 -21.27 9.86 -16.00
CA LEU A 258 -22.40 9.97 -16.91
C LEU A 258 -23.03 11.37 -16.91
N ILE A 259 -23.02 12.06 -15.79
CA ILE A 259 -23.54 13.45 -15.70
C ILE A 259 -22.68 14.38 -16.55
N GLY A 260 -21.35 14.29 -16.50
CA GLY A 260 -20.44 15.23 -17.14
C GLY A 260 -19.99 14.83 -18.55
N VAL A 261 -20.29 13.63 -19.01
CA VAL A 261 -19.85 13.17 -20.34
C VAL A 261 -20.52 13.90 -21.52
N GLY A 262 -21.54 14.72 -21.26
CA GLY A 262 -22.29 15.45 -22.28
C GLY A 262 -23.54 14.70 -22.78
N LYS A 263 -24.60 15.46 -23.10
CA LYS A 263 -25.94 14.88 -23.38
C LYS A 263 -25.91 13.82 -24.51
N GLY A 264 -25.15 14.07 -25.59
CA GLY A 264 -25.07 13.15 -26.74
C GLY A 264 -24.33 11.82 -26.45
N TRP A 265 -23.54 11.76 -25.36
CA TRP A 265 -22.75 10.60 -25.03
C TRP A 265 -23.24 9.83 -23.81
N ARG A 266 -24.21 10.35 -23.07
CA ARG A 266 -24.73 9.66 -21.87
C ARG A 266 -25.30 8.29 -22.20
N ILE A 267 -26.14 8.20 -23.23
CA ILE A 267 -26.75 6.93 -23.65
C ILE A 267 -25.72 5.96 -24.22
N PRO A 268 -24.84 6.36 -25.17
CA PRO A 268 -23.77 5.49 -25.63
C PRO A 268 -22.88 4.97 -24.52
N CYS A 269 -22.48 5.81 -23.56
CA CYS A 269 -21.69 5.37 -22.43
C CYS A 269 -22.47 4.44 -21.50
N ALA A 270 -23.71 4.76 -21.15
CA ALA A 270 -24.55 3.90 -20.33
C ALA A 270 -24.76 2.52 -20.99
N TRP A 271 -24.93 2.51 -22.32
CA TRP A 271 -24.98 1.26 -23.08
C TRP A 271 -23.64 0.50 -23.02
N HIS A 272 -22.51 1.18 -23.21
CA HIS A 272 -21.19 0.55 -23.09
C HIS A 272 -20.95 -0.05 -21.70
N LEU A 273 -21.40 0.65 -20.65
CA LEU A 273 -21.38 0.14 -19.27
C LEU A 273 -22.23 -1.14 -19.13
N ALA A 274 -23.41 -1.17 -19.73
CA ALA A 274 -24.27 -2.35 -19.73
C ALA A 274 -23.67 -3.51 -20.56
N LEU A 275 -23.12 -3.20 -21.73
CA LEU A 275 -22.45 -4.16 -22.61
C LEU A 275 -21.29 -4.87 -21.94
N THR A 276 -20.46 -4.11 -21.20
CA THR A 276 -19.28 -4.67 -20.54
C THR A 276 -19.61 -5.25 -19.16
N GLY A 277 -20.52 -4.63 -18.42
CA GLY A 277 -20.89 -5.02 -17.06
C GLY A 277 -21.83 -6.22 -17.00
N GLY A 278 -22.78 -6.31 -17.94
CA GLY A 278 -23.73 -7.43 -17.98
C GLY A 278 -23.05 -8.78 -18.06
N PRO A 279 -22.13 -9.01 -19.02
CA PRO A 279 -21.37 -10.25 -19.10
C PRO A 279 -20.28 -10.40 -18.03
N ALA A 280 -19.68 -9.30 -17.53
CA ALA A 280 -18.56 -9.36 -16.60
C ALA A 280 -18.96 -9.99 -15.25
N ALA A 281 -20.13 -9.64 -14.71
CA ALA A 281 -20.58 -10.10 -13.41
C ALA A 281 -20.80 -11.63 -13.35
N PRO A 282 -21.60 -12.26 -14.25
CA PRO A 282 -21.76 -13.70 -14.25
C PRO A 282 -20.47 -14.43 -14.63
N ALA A 283 -19.70 -13.92 -15.61
CA ALA A 283 -18.47 -14.55 -16.05
C ALA A 283 -17.46 -14.68 -14.90
N ILE A 284 -17.20 -13.61 -14.17
CA ILE A 284 -16.22 -13.63 -13.07
C ILE A 284 -16.74 -14.46 -11.88
N TRP A 285 -18.04 -14.44 -11.63
CA TRP A 285 -18.61 -15.25 -10.55
C TRP A 285 -18.44 -16.75 -10.83
N LEU A 286 -18.81 -17.20 -12.04
CA LEU A 286 -18.65 -18.59 -12.47
C LEU A 286 -17.17 -18.98 -12.54
N PHE A 287 -16.32 -18.08 -13.06
CA PHE A 287 -14.87 -18.25 -13.05
C PHE A 287 -14.33 -18.54 -11.63
N LEU A 288 -14.68 -17.70 -10.65
CA LEU A 288 -14.19 -17.86 -9.28
C LEU A 288 -14.74 -19.12 -8.60
N ASN A 289 -15.96 -19.53 -8.91
CA ASN A 289 -16.54 -20.76 -8.39
C ASN A 289 -15.79 -21.99 -8.93
N ASP A 290 -15.52 -22.04 -10.24
CA ASP A 290 -14.76 -23.14 -10.86
C ASP A 290 -13.30 -23.18 -10.37
N VAL A 291 -12.66 -22.03 -10.18
CA VAL A 291 -11.32 -21.95 -9.57
C VAL A 291 -11.33 -22.52 -8.15
N GLN A 292 -12.33 -22.17 -7.33
CA GLN A 292 -12.45 -22.70 -5.97
C GLN A 292 -12.80 -24.19 -5.95
N ALA A 293 -13.53 -24.66 -6.94
CA ALA A 293 -13.83 -26.08 -7.15
C ALA A 293 -12.67 -26.86 -7.78
N LYS A 294 -11.51 -26.22 -8.00
CA LYS A 294 -10.31 -26.80 -8.62
C LYS A 294 -10.49 -27.26 -10.08
N HIS A 295 -11.32 -26.55 -10.85
CA HIS A 295 -11.54 -26.75 -12.29
C HIS A 295 -11.07 -25.53 -13.11
N PRO A 296 -9.74 -25.25 -13.16
CA PRO A 296 -9.21 -24.02 -13.78
C PRO A 296 -9.47 -23.94 -15.30
N ASP A 297 -9.47 -25.06 -16.00
CA ASP A 297 -9.73 -25.11 -17.44
C ASP A 297 -11.14 -24.65 -17.77
N ARG A 298 -12.12 -25.11 -16.97
CA ARG A 298 -13.52 -24.73 -17.11
C ARG A 298 -13.75 -23.25 -16.73
N ALA A 299 -12.98 -22.73 -15.78
CA ALA A 299 -13.05 -21.33 -15.38
C ALA A 299 -12.84 -20.38 -16.56
N TRP A 300 -11.82 -20.62 -17.42
CA TRP A 300 -11.55 -19.78 -18.59
C TRP A 300 -12.71 -19.74 -19.58
N LEU A 301 -13.50 -20.80 -19.71
CA LEU A 301 -14.66 -20.84 -20.60
C LEU A 301 -15.62 -19.67 -20.31
N TRP A 302 -15.85 -19.35 -19.04
CA TRP A 302 -16.76 -18.25 -18.65
C TRP A 302 -16.22 -16.89 -19.06
N ILE A 303 -14.92 -16.68 -18.92
CA ILE A 303 -14.28 -15.44 -19.38
C ILE A 303 -14.37 -15.31 -20.92
N PHE A 304 -14.15 -16.40 -21.66
CA PHE A 304 -14.28 -16.40 -23.12
C PHE A 304 -15.74 -16.22 -23.59
N LEU A 305 -16.70 -16.83 -22.95
CA LEU A 305 -18.11 -16.63 -23.27
C LEU A 305 -18.57 -15.19 -23.01
N GLY A 306 -18.15 -14.61 -21.89
CA GLY A 306 -18.38 -13.20 -21.59
C GLY A 306 -17.73 -12.27 -22.65
N ALA A 307 -16.48 -12.54 -23.02
CA ALA A 307 -15.77 -11.81 -24.07
C ALA A 307 -16.50 -11.89 -25.41
N LEU A 308 -16.95 -13.08 -25.81
CA LEU A 308 -17.73 -13.30 -27.02
C LEU A 308 -19.04 -12.50 -27.01
N ALA A 309 -19.77 -12.50 -25.87
CA ALA A 309 -20.99 -11.72 -25.72
C ALA A 309 -20.74 -10.21 -25.92
N VAL A 310 -19.64 -9.67 -25.37
CA VAL A 310 -19.25 -8.28 -25.56
C VAL A 310 -18.92 -7.98 -27.03
N LEU A 311 -18.15 -8.84 -27.70
CA LEU A 311 -17.78 -8.65 -29.10
C LEU A 311 -19.00 -8.73 -30.04
N VAL A 312 -19.90 -9.67 -29.81
CA VAL A 312 -21.16 -9.80 -30.55
C VAL A 312 -22.05 -8.58 -30.32
N GLY A 313 -22.21 -8.14 -29.06
CA GLY A 313 -23.00 -6.95 -28.74
C GLY A 313 -22.43 -5.69 -29.39
N GLN A 314 -21.10 -5.50 -29.38
CA GLN A 314 -20.45 -4.38 -30.10
C GLN A 314 -20.70 -4.47 -31.61
N ALA A 315 -20.58 -5.66 -32.20
CA ALA A 315 -20.83 -5.88 -33.61
C ALA A 315 -22.28 -5.59 -34.04
N LEU A 316 -23.24 -5.96 -33.20
CA LEU A 316 -24.66 -5.66 -33.44
C LEU A 316 -24.92 -4.16 -33.46
N VAL A 317 -24.33 -3.40 -32.54
CA VAL A 317 -24.44 -1.93 -32.50
C VAL A 317 -23.79 -1.30 -33.73
N ASP A 318 -22.61 -1.77 -34.12
CA ASP A 318 -21.93 -1.25 -35.31
C ASP A 318 -22.72 -1.55 -36.58
N ALA A 319 -23.28 -2.75 -36.69
CA ALA A 319 -24.14 -3.14 -37.84
C ALA A 319 -25.42 -2.29 -37.87
N TRP A 320 -26.00 -2.03 -36.71
CA TRP A 320 -27.19 -1.18 -36.62
C TRP A 320 -26.88 0.25 -37.07
N HIS A 321 -25.79 0.85 -36.65
CA HIS A 321 -25.37 2.20 -37.06
C HIS A 321 -25.07 2.25 -38.59
N ARG A 322 -24.36 1.26 -39.14
CA ARG A 322 -24.02 1.22 -40.58
C ARG A 322 -25.24 1.10 -41.47
N ARG A 323 -26.31 0.42 -41.03
CA ARG A 323 -27.53 0.24 -41.82
C ARG A 323 -28.49 1.42 -41.74
N ASN A 324 -28.09 2.55 -41.11
CA ASN A 324 -28.92 3.74 -40.89
C ASN A 324 -30.32 3.43 -40.27
N LEU A 325 -30.45 2.32 -39.57
CA LEU A 325 -31.68 1.94 -38.88
C LEU A 325 -32.11 2.98 -37.82
N THR A 326 -31.14 3.78 -37.39
CA THR A 326 -31.36 4.96 -36.49
C THR A 326 -32.17 6.09 -37.14
N ALA A 327 -32.18 6.16 -38.49
CA ALA A 327 -33.00 7.18 -39.22
C ALA A 327 -34.51 6.92 -39.09
N ARG A 328 -34.93 5.69 -38.75
CA ARG A 328 -36.33 5.28 -38.62
C ARG A 328 -36.83 5.25 -37.19
N ILE A 329 -35.91 5.22 -36.19
CA ILE A 329 -36.23 5.21 -34.76
C ILE A 329 -35.42 6.30 -34.10
N ALA A 330 -36.04 7.08 -33.18
CA ALA A 330 -35.31 8.10 -32.44
C ALA A 330 -34.03 7.48 -31.80
N PRO A 331 -32.84 8.08 -31.96
CA PRO A 331 -31.55 7.48 -31.58
C PRO A 331 -31.50 6.93 -30.15
N TRP A 332 -32.21 7.58 -29.22
CA TRP A 332 -32.24 7.15 -27.82
C TRP A 332 -33.00 5.84 -27.61
N ARG A 333 -34.07 5.57 -28.39
CA ARG A 333 -34.84 4.30 -28.28
C ARG A 333 -34.05 3.09 -28.71
N THR A 334 -33.16 3.26 -29.68
CA THR A 334 -32.26 2.21 -30.15
C THR A 334 -31.28 1.75 -29.04
N TYR A 335 -30.70 2.70 -28.35
CA TYR A 335 -29.79 2.39 -27.25
C TYR A 335 -30.55 1.84 -26.04
N VAL A 336 -31.77 2.30 -25.77
CA VAL A 336 -32.63 1.74 -24.73
C VAL A 336 -33.03 0.32 -25.05
N VAL A 337 -33.43 0.01 -26.29
CA VAL A 337 -33.81 -1.35 -26.69
C VAL A 337 -32.60 -2.30 -26.72
N ALA A 338 -31.46 -1.87 -27.27
CA ALA A 338 -30.24 -2.65 -27.28
C ALA A 338 -29.67 -2.84 -25.85
N GLY A 339 -29.68 -1.80 -25.03
CA GLY A 339 -29.30 -1.86 -23.63
C GLY A 339 -30.23 -2.73 -22.80
N ALA A 340 -31.55 -2.64 -23.03
CA ALA A 340 -32.53 -3.49 -22.38
C ALA A 340 -32.40 -4.96 -22.84
N ALA A 341 -32.13 -5.22 -24.12
CA ALA A 341 -31.90 -6.58 -24.62
C ALA A 341 -30.59 -7.18 -24.08
N ALA A 342 -29.49 -6.38 -24.03
CA ALA A 342 -28.24 -6.83 -23.46
C ALA A 342 -28.34 -7.02 -21.93
N ALA A 343 -29.04 -6.10 -21.23
CA ALA A 343 -29.33 -6.24 -19.82
C ALA A 343 -30.25 -7.44 -19.56
N ALA A 344 -31.28 -7.65 -20.37
CA ALA A 344 -32.17 -8.80 -20.23
C ALA A 344 -31.45 -10.12 -20.51
N ALA A 345 -30.58 -10.18 -21.54
CA ALA A 345 -29.74 -11.36 -21.80
C ALA A 345 -28.71 -11.60 -20.66
N GLY A 346 -28.09 -10.54 -20.16
CA GLY A 346 -27.20 -10.60 -19.01
C GLY A 346 -27.94 -11.02 -17.73
N ILE A 347 -29.13 -10.44 -17.49
CA ILE A 347 -29.99 -10.80 -16.35
C ILE A 347 -30.53 -12.22 -16.50
N ALA A 348 -30.94 -12.65 -17.69
CA ALA A 348 -31.40 -14.02 -17.96
C ALA A 348 -30.27 -15.04 -17.74
N ALA A 349 -29.09 -14.78 -18.27
CA ALA A 349 -27.89 -15.58 -18.01
C ALA A 349 -27.54 -15.59 -16.51
N MET A 350 -27.66 -14.46 -15.85
CA MET A 350 -27.44 -14.29 -14.43
C MET A 350 -28.50 -15.02 -13.59
N VAL A 351 -29.77 -14.94 -13.94
CA VAL A 351 -30.86 -15.64 -13.26
C VAL A 351 -30.77 -17.16 -13.40
N VAL A 352 -30.45 -17.66 -14.59
CA VAL A 352 -30.26 -19.10 -14.84
C VAL A 352 -29.01 -19.64 -14.12
N ALA A 353 -27.92 -18.87 -14.08
CA ALA A 353 -26.68 -19.28 -13.42
C ALA A 353 -26.67 -19.07 -11.89
N LEU A 354 -27.55 -18.22 -11.36
CA LEU A 354 -27.44 -17.66 -10.01
C LEU A 354 -28.59 -18.02 -9.08
N GLN A 355 -29.57 -18.87 -9.51
CA GLN A 355 -30.76 -19.14 -8.70
C GLN A 355 -30.50 -19.37 -7.19
N PRO A 356 -29.52 -20.15 -6.73
CA PRO A 356 -29.29 -20.29 -5.29
C PRO A 356 -28.38 -19.19 -4.68
N ALA A 357 -27.41 -18.67 -5.43
CA ALA A 357 -26.41 -17.74 -4.91
C ALA A 357 -26.81 -16.27 -5.05
N LEU A 358 -27.68 -15.93 -6.01
CA LEU A 358 -28.27 -14.59 -6.11
C LEU A 358 -29.13 -14.30 -4.88
N VAL A 359 -29.94 -15.27 -4.48
CA VAL A 359 -30.77 -15.18 -3.26
C VAL A 359 -29.86 -15.03 -2.03
N GLN A 360 -28.77 -15.79 -1.91
CA GLN A 360 -27.81 -15.64 -0.80
C GLN A 360 -27.06 -14.32 -0.84
N THR A 361 -26.70 -13.81 -2.04
CA THR A 361 -25.99 -12.55 -2.19
C THR A 361 -26.91 -11.35 -1.98
N LEU A 362 -28.10 -11.36 -2.51
CA LEU A 362 -29.11 -10.32 -2.27
C LEU A 362 -29.60 -10.33 -0.81
N VAL A 363 -29.69 -11.50 -0.19
CA VAL A 363 -29.98 -11.65 1.24
C VAL A 363 -28.82 -11.12 2.10
N ARG A 364 -27.57 -11.23 1.63
CA ARG A 364 -26.39 -10.62 2.29
C ARG A 364 -26.31 -9.10 2.11
N PHE A 365 -26.99 -8.50 1.11
CA PHE A 365 -27.10 -7.05 0.92
C PHE A 365 -28.36 -6.46 1.53
N LYS A 366 -28.88 -7.06 2.62
CA LYS A 366 -30.17 -6.69 3.24
C LYS A 366 -30.31 -5.23 3.65
N SER A 367 -29.24 -4.49 3.87
CA SER A 367 -29.36 -3.04 4.08
C SER A 367 -27.99 -2.32 3.98
N LEU A 368 -27.98 -1.05 3.60
CA LEU A 368 -26.83 -0.14 3.74
C LEU A 368 -26.35 -0.10 5.21
N GLY A 369 -27.27 -0.31 6.16
CA GLY A 369 -26.98 -0.43 7.57
C GLY A 369 -26.10 -1.63 7.93
N GLU A 370 -26.28 -2.79 7.28
CA GLU A 370 -25.41 -3.96 7.52
C GLU A 370 -23.98 -3.77 6.96
N LEU A 371 -23.81 -2.95 5.90
CA LEU A 371 -22.47 -2.56 5.42
C LEU A 371 -21.76 -1.65 6.43
N LEU A 372 -22.47 -0.74 7.06
CA LEU A 372 -21.92 0.17 8.07
C LEU A 372 -21.62 -0.53 9.39
N THR A 373 -22.42 -1.55 9.76
CA THR A 373 -22.25 -2.35 10.96
C THR A 373 -21.36 -3.58 10.75
N ALA A 374 -20.89 -3.82 9.51
CA ALA A 374 -19.93 -4.89 9.24
C ALA A 374 -18.68 -4.72 10.10
N HIS A 375 -18.24 -5.79 10.74
CA HIS A 375 -17.08 -5.80 11.64
C HIS A 375 -15.88 -5.04 11.08
N SER A 376 -15.49 -5.30 9.83
CA SER A 376 -14.37 -4.63 9.17
C SER A 376 -14.57 -3.12 8.95
N THR A 377 -15.81 -2.65 8.89
CA THR A 377 -16.13 -1.23 8.75
C THR A 377 -16.02 -0.53 10.10
N VAL A 378 -16.58 -1.15 11.15
CA VAL A 378 -16.48 -0.64 12.53
C VAL A 378 -15.02 -0.56 12.99
N GLU A 379 -14.23 -1.59 12.70
CA GLU A 379 -12.78 -1.58 13.01
C GLU A 379 -12.06 -0.40 12.33
N ARG A 380 -12.31 -0.17 11.03
CA ARG A 380 -11.68 0.93 10.30
C ARG A 380 -12.04 2.29 10.87
N PHE A 381 -13.31 2.53 11.19
CA PHE A 381 -13.72 3.79 11.82
C PHE A 381 -13.07 3.96 13.19
N HIS A 382 -12.91 2.89 13.96
CA HIS A 382 -12.20 2.95 15.23
C HIS A 382 -10.72 3.33 15.04
N TRP A 383 -10.02 2.70 14.09
CA TRP A 383 -8.62 3.02 13.76
C TRP A 383 -8.46 4.45 13.22
N MET A 384 -9.39 4.92 12.40
CA MET A 384 -9.43 6.31 11.93
C MET A 384 -9.61 7.29 13.11
N GLY A 385 -10.42 6.95 14.09
CA GLY A 385 -10.56 7.72 15.33
C GLY A 385 -9.26 7.82 16.14
N GLN A 386 -8.53 6.70 16.25
CA GLN A 386 -7.21 6.68 16.90
C GLN A 386 -6.16 7.46 16.10
N ALA A 387 -6.18 7.36 14.76
CA ALA A 387 -5.32 8.15 13.90
C ALA A 387 -5.58 9.66 14.07
N ALA A 388 -6.84 10.07 14.21
CA ALA A 388 -7.19 11.46 14.50
C ALA A 388 -6.63 11.91 15.86
N LYS A 389 -6.71 11.09 16.92
CA LYS A 389 -6.08 11.37 18.22
C LYS A 389 -4.56 11.54 18.08
N MET A 390 -3.90 10.67 17.30
CA MET A 390 -2.46 10.78 17.04
C MET A 390 -2.11 12.08 16.29
N MET A 391 -2.87 12.44 15.26
CA MET A 391 -2.66 13.69 14.51
C MET A 391 -2.79 14.91 15.44
N LEU A 392 -3.79 14.93 16.32
CA LEU A 392 -4.00 16.02 17.29
C LEU A 392 -2.91 16.07 18.37
N ALA A 393 -2.26 14.95 18.70
CA ALA A 393 -1.15 14.95 19.65
C ALA A 393 0.13 15.63 19.09
N ARG A 394 0.30 15.67 17.75
CA ARG A 394 1.41 16.36 17.08
C ARG A 394 0.93 17.14 15.85
N PRO A 395 0.15 18.21 16.02
CA PRO A 395 -0.59 18.82 14.90
C PRO A 395 0.30 19.55 13.89
N LEU A 396 1.48 20.05 14.26
CA LEU A 396 2.34 20.84 13.38
C LEU A 396 3.43 20.00 12.68
N THR A 397 4.04 19.08 13.42
CA THR A 397 5.17 18.28 12.90
C THR A 397 4.75 16.93 12.39
N GLY A 398 3.61 16.41 12.86
CA GLY A 398 3.26 15.00 12.72
C GLY A 398 4.19 14.09 13.51
N TRP A 399 4.10 12.81 13.25
CA TRP A 399 4.92 11.74 13.82
C TRP A 399 6.08 11.32 12.91
N GLY A 400 6.24 11.97 11.77
CA GLY A 400 7.11 11.55 10.69
C GLY A 400 6.46 10.52 9.77
N GLY A 401 7.02 10.34 8.58
CA GLY A 401 6.59 9.28 7.67
C GLY A 401 6.62 7.92 8.34
N GLY A 402 5.56 7.11 8.18
CA GLY A 402 5.39 5.84 8.89
C GLY A 402 5.09 5.97 10.38
N GLY A 403 4.80 7.18 10.87
CA GLY A 403 4.54 7.44 12.30
C GLY A 403 3.37 6.64 12.86
N TRP A 404 2.34 6.38 12.05
CA TRP A 404 1.28 5.44 12.42
C TRP A 404 1.84 4.04 12.67
N GLN A 405 2.54 3.47 11.70
CA GLN A 405 3.10 2.12 11.79
C GLN A 405 3.98 1.94 13.04
N GLU A 406 4.72 2.97 13.40
CA GLU A 406 5.64 2.96 14.54
C GLU A 406 4.88 3.05 15.88
N ALA A 407 3.88 3.95 16.00
CA ALA A 407 3.35 4.34 17.29
C ALA A 407 1.90 3.89 17.58
N TYR A 408 1.17 3.31 16.60
CA TYR A 408 -0.24 2.98 16.80
C TYR A 408 -0.50 2.03 17.97
N ARG A 409 0.45 1.12 18.28
CA ARG A 409 0.30 0.17 19.39
C ARG A 409 0.24 0.85 20.75
N HIS A 410 0.88 2.00 20.89
CA HIS A 410 0.80 2.83 22.10
C HIS A 410 -0.58 3.48 22.28
N TYR A 411 -1.30 3.70 21.17
CA TYR A 411 -2.64 4.32 21.16
C TYR A 411 -3.78 3.31 21.08
N GLN A 412 -3.51 2.01 21.04
CA GLN A 412 -4.52 0.97 20.98
C GLN A 412 -5.37 0.91 22.25
N ASP A 413 -6.67 0.69 22.08
CA ASP A 413 -7.63 0.40 23.14
C ASP A 413 -7.96 -1.10 23.24
N TYR A 414 -7.56 -1.87 22.24
CA TYR A 414 -7.63 -3.33 22.16
C TYR A 414 -6.58 -3.84 21.14
N LEU A 415 -6.28 -5.14 21.14
CA LEU A 415 -5.29 -5.69 20.22
C LEU A 415 -5.83 -5.79 18.78
N TYR A 416 -5.20 -5.11 17.84
CA TYR A 416 -5.33 -5.26 16.40
C TYR A 416 -3.97 -5.06 15.71
N ASN A 417 -3.87 -5.52 14.46
CA ASN A 417 -2.68 -5.30 13.64
C ASN A 417 -3.06 -4.50 12.40
N SER A 418 -2.57 -3.26 12.30
CA SER A 418 -2.72 -2.42 11.13
C SER A 418 -1.51 -1.50 10.95
N THR A 419 -0.66 -1.80 9.98
CA THR A 419 0.54 -0.98 9.68
C THR A 419 0.22 0.28 8.90
N GLN A 420 -1.01 0.44 8.43
CA GLN A 420 -1.48 1.59 7.67
C GLN A 420 -2.81 2.08 8.24
N VAL A 421 -3.03 3.38 8.21
CA VAL A 421 -4.36 3.95 8.48
C VAL A 421 -5.26 3.63 7.29
N HIS A 422 -6.42 3.01 7.54
CA HIS A 422 -7.41 2.79 6.49
C HIS A 422 -8.15 4.10 6.13
N GLY A 423 -7.36 5.06 5.61
CA GLY A 423 -7.75 6.41 5.23
C GLY A 423 -6.48 7.21 4.94
N HIS A 424 -6.09 7.30 3.66
CA HIS A 424 -4.84 7.93 3.25
C HIS A 424 -4.70 9.38 3.71
N TYR A 425 -5.79 10.15 3.68
CA TYR A 425 -5.76 11.55 4.12
C TYR A 425 -5.43 11.69 5.61
N LEU A 426 -6.01 10.84 6.45
CA LEU A 426 -5.66 10.79 7.88
C LEU A 426 -4.24 10.28 8.09
N GLN A 427 -3.77 9.34 7.30
CA GLN A 427 -2.39 8.88 7.37
C GLN A 427 -1.41 10.03 7.10
N VAL A 428 -1.62 10.82 6.04
CA VAL A 428 -0.82 12.03 5.78
C VAL A 428 -0.90 12.99 6.96
N GLY A 429 -2.08 13.19 7.54
CA GLY A 429 -2.26 14.03 8.74
C GLY A 429 -1.51 13.53 9.97
N VAL A 430 -1.49 12.22 10.22
CA VAL A 430 -0.67 11.62 11.30
C VAL A 430 0.82 11.83 11.03
N GLU A 431 1.26 11.59 9.80
CA GLU A 431 2.68 11.62 9.45
C GLU A 431 3.26 13.02 9.39
N THR A 432 2.50 14.00 8.88
CA THR A 432 3.00 15.35 8.59
C THR A 432 2.25 16.47 9.32
N GLY A 433 1.33 16.10 10.18
CA GLY A 433 0.47 17.05 10.87
C GLY A 433 -0.56 17.70 9.94
N ILE A 434 -1.23 18.71 10.45
CA ILE A 434 -2.25 19.50 9.74
C ILE A 434 -1.61 20.21 8.53
N VAL A 435 -0.33 20.59 8.60
CA VAL A 435 0.36 21.28 7.51
C VAL A 435 0.38 20.43 6.23
N GLY A 436 0.78 19.15 6.32
CA GLY A 436 0.80 18.27 5.16
C GLY A 436 -0.60 17.92 4.65
N LEU A 437 -1.56 17.79 5.57
CA LEU A 437 -2.96 17.59 5.19
C LEU A 437 -3.50 18.78 4.40
N LEU A 438 -3.20 20.03 4.82
CA LEU A 438 -3.59 21.23 4.10
C LEU A 438 -2.92 21.32 2.72
N VAL A 439 -1.64 20.94 2.59
CA VAL A 439 -0.96 20.85 1.30
C VAL A 439 -1.66 19.85 0.39
N LEU A 440 -2.01 18.67 0.89
CA LEU A 440 -2.72 17.65 0.10
C LEU A 440 -4.11 18.11 -0.32
N VAL A 441 -4.86 18.76 0.57
CA VAL A 441 -6.17 19.37 0.24
C VAL A 441 -6.00 20.47 -0.82
N ALA A 442 -4.98 21.31 -0.72
CA ALA A 442 -4.69 22.34 -1.71
C ALA A 442 -4.30 21.73 -3.07
N ILE A 443 -3.55 20.63 -3.10
CA ILE A 443 -3.26 19.87 -4.34
C ILE A 443 -4.56 19.46 -5.02
N TRP A 444 -5.49 18.85 -4.30
CA TRP A 444 -6.78 18.46 -4.83
C TRP A 444 -7.60 19.64 -5.29
N ALA A 445 -7.68 20.70 -4.50
CA ALA A 445 -8.43 21.91 -4.84
C ALA A 445 -7.93 22.55 -6.14
N VAL A 446 -6.60 22.71 -6.28
CA VAL A 446 -6.01 23.29 -7.49
C VAL A 446 -6.12 22.34 -8.70
N PHE A 447 -6.02 21.02 -8.50
CA PHE A 447 -6.28 20.05 -9.57
C PHE A 447 -7.73 20.14 -10.07
N LEU A 448 -8.70 20.10 -9.17
CA LEU A 448 -10.13 20.18 -9.54
C LEU A 448 -10.48 21.54 -10.18
N TRP A 449 -9.91 22.63 -9.69
CA TRP A 449 -10.05 23.94 -10.32
C TRP A 449 -9.47 23.96 -11.74
N THR A 450 -8.30 23.39 -11.95
CA THR A 450 -7.65 23.25 -13.27
C THR A 450 -8.52 22.42 -14.21
N ALA A 451 -8.99 21.27 -13.74
CA ALA A 451 -9.88 20.40 -14.50
C ALA A 451 -11.20 21.09 -14.86
N HIS A 452 -11.79 21.84 -13.92
CA HIS A 452 -12.99 22.63 -14.15
C HIS A 452 -12.77 23.68 -15.25
N ARG A 453 -11.69 24.46 -15.18
CA ARG A 453 -11.36 25.46 -16.21
C ARG A 453 -11.13 24.83 -17.59
N LEU A 454 -10.45 23.70 -17.65
CA LEU A 454 -10.23 22.95 -18.90
C LEU A 454 -11.53 22.41 -19.47
N TYR A 455 -12.38 21.84 -18.62
CA TYR A 455 -13.65 21.26 -19.04
C TYR A 455 -14.59 22.32 -19.64
N TYR A 456 -14.80 23.44 -18.96
CA TYR A 456 -15.67 24.53 -19.44
C TYR A 456 -15.02 25.40 -20.52
N GLY A 457 -13.68 25.48 -20.57
CA GLY A 457 -12.94 26.14 -21.65
C GLY A 457 -12.86 25.33 -22.95
N SER A 458 -13.29 24.07 -22.94
CA SER A 458 -13.33 23.21 -24.12
C SER A 458 -14.74 23.19 -24.74
N ALA A 459 -14.81 23.14 -26.06
CA ALA A 459 -16.10 23.10 -26.76
C ALA A 459 -16.93 21.88 -26.32
N ALA A 460 -18.23 22.05 -26.21
CA ALA A 460 -19.15 20.99 -25.84
C ALA A 460 -19.07 19.82 -26.85
N GLY A 461 -18.90 18.61 -26.33
CA GLY A 461 -18.75 17.39 -27.15
C GLY A 461 -17.38 17.20 -27.81
N SER A 462 -16.42 18.12 -27.59
CA SER A 462 -15.07 17.97 -28.13
C SER A 462 -14.30 16.80 -27.49
N PRO A 463 -13.39 16.12 -28.22
CA PRO A 463 -12.52 15.07 -27.68
C PRO A 463 -11.72 15.54 -26.47
N ARG A 464 -11.27 16.79 -26.47
CA ARG A 464 -10.55 17.42 -25.35
C ARG A 464 -11.39 17.48 -24.07
N ARG A 465 -12.66 17.89 -24.19
CA ARG A 465 -13.58 17.96 -23.04
C ARG A 465 -13.81 16.58 -22.43
N LEU A 466 -13.95 15.56 -23.30
CA LEU A 466 -14.15 14.17 -22.87
C LEU A 466 -12.89 13.61 -22.18
N LEU A 467 -11.70 13.91 -22.74
CA LEU A 467 -10.43 13.53 -22.14
C LEU A 467 -10.27 14.11 -20.73
N VAL A 468 -10.48 15.42 -20.59
CA VAL A 468 -10.40 16.12 -19.30
C VAL A 468 -11.38 15.52 -18.30
N TRP A 469 -12.61 15.22 -18.74
CA TRP A 469 -13.62 14.61 -17.87
C TRP A 469 -13.25 13.18 -17.45
N GLY A 470 -12.77 12.37 -18.37
CA GLY A 470 -12.28 11.03 -18.08
C GLY A 470 -11.13 11.03 -17.07
N ILE A 471 -10.14 11.91 -17.26
CA ILE A 471 -9.02 12.08 -16.33
C ILE A 471 -9.50 12.51 -14.95
N THR A 472 -10.41 13.51 -14.91
CA THR A 472 -10.92 14.04 -13.65
C THR A 472 -11.68 13.00 -12.86
N THR A 473 -12.59 12.28 -13.50
CA THR A 473 -13.41 11.25 -12.84
C THR A 473 -12.60 10.01 -12.44
N ALA A 474 -11.59 9.63 -13.23
CA ALA A 474 -10.67 8.58 -12.85
C ALA A 474 -9.82 8.96 -11.62
N ALA A 475 -9.32 10.19 -11.58
CA ALA A 475 -8.60 10.70 -10.41
C ALA A 475 -9.49 10.76 -9.17
N VAL A 476 -10.74 11.25 -9.33
CA VAL A 476 -11.74 11.29 -8.24
C VAL A 476 -12.06 9.87 -7.75
N ALA A 477 -12.17 8.87 -8.64
CA ALA A 477 -12.40 7.49 -8.26
C ALA A 477 -11.28 6.96 -7.33
N ILE A 478 -10.03 7.16 -7.73
CA ILE A 478 -8.86 6.76 -6.94
C ILE A 478 -8.82 7.52 -5.61
N GLY A 479 -8.98 8.84 -5.64
CA GLY A 479 -8.94 9.68 -4.44
C GLY A 479 -10.07 9.42 -3.46
N ALA A 480 -11.29 9.16 -3.93
CA ALA A 480 -12.43 8.83 -3.08
C ALA A 480 -12.24 7.47 -2.39
N HIS A 481 -11.69 6.47 -3.10
CA HIS A 481 -11.41 5.17 -2.48
C HIS A 481 -10.28 5.27 -1.44
N ALA A 482 -9.27 6.10 -1.70
CA ALA A 482 -8.19 6.37 -0.76
C ALA A 482 -8.66 7.09 0.54
N ALA A 483 -9.87 7.65 0.57
CA ALA A 483 -10.45 8.20 1.80
C ALA A 483 -10.87 7.11 2.80
N VAL A 484 -11.15 5.89 2.32
CA VAL A 484 -11.63 4.75 3.13
C VAL A 484 -10.68 3.56 3.12
N ASP A 485 -9.51 3.69 2.46
CA ASP A 485 -8.46 2.68 2.43
C ASP A 485 -7.07 3.33 2.29
N PHE A 486 -5.98 2.55 2.41
CA PHE A 486 -4.59 3.03 2.28
C PHE A 486 -4.01 2.84 0.86
N ASP A 487 -4.83 2.81 -0.17
CA ASP A 487 -4.44 2.47 -1.55
C ASP A 487 -3.25 3.25 -2.09
N LEU A 488 -3.15 4.55 -1.74
CA LEU A 488 -2.06 5.42 -2.20
C LEU A 488 -0.72 5.17 -1.47
N SER A 489 -0.72 4.29 -0.46
CA SER A 489 0.53 3.74 0.08
C SER A 489 1.22 2.80 -0.92
N LEU A 490 0.47 2.23 -1.88
CA LEU A 490 1.03 1.54 -3.02
C LEU A 490 1.43 2.58 -4.08
N SER A 491 2.73 2.85 -4.19
CA SER A 491 3.23 3.95 -5.01
C SER A 491 2.85 3.84 -6.49
N ALA A 492 2.66 2.65 -7.04
CA ALA A 492 2.23 2.47 -8.42
C ALA A 492 0.86 3.12 -8.69
N LEU A 493 -0.10 3.03 -7.75
CA LEU A 493 -1.38 3.70 -7.88
C LEU A 493 -1.25 5.22 -7.71
N ALA A 494 -0.43 5.66 -6.76
CA ALA A 494 -0.14 7.09 -6.57
C ALA A 494 0.52 7.69 -7.82
N LEU A 495 1.43 6.96 -8.49
CA LEU A 495 2.02 7.39 -9.77
C LEU A 495 0.96 7.62 -10.84
N VAL A 496 -0.02 6.71 -10.98
CA VAL A 496 -1.14 6.91 -11.91
C VAL A 496 -1.90 8.20 -11.56
N LEU A 497 -2.24 8.41 -10.30
CA LEU A 497 -2.96 9.61 -9.86
C LEU A 497 -2.18 10.89 -10.20
N PHE A 498 -0.90 10.95 -9.84
CA PHE A 498 -0.10 12.16 -10.07
C PHE A 498 0.26 12.38 -11.54
N VAL A 499 0.32 11.32 -12.36
CA VAL A 499 0.37 11.46 -13.83
C VAL A 499 -0.92 12.08 -14.37
N LEU A 500 -2.09 11.68 -13.89
CA LEU A 500 -3.36 12.31 -14.30
C LEU A 500 -3.38 13.80 -13.95
N PHE A 501 -2.84 14.18 -12.77
CA PHE A 501 -2.66 15.59 -12.41
C PHE A 501 -1.69 16.30 -13.35
N GLY A 502 -0.57 15.67 -13.68
CA GLY A 502 0.42 16.17 -14.62
C GLY A 502 -0.14 16.37 -16.03
N ILE A 503 -0.95 15.41 -16.52
CA ILE A 503 -1.65 15.53 -17.81
C ILE A 503 -2.57 16.74 -17.82
N ALA A 504 -3.36 16.94 -16.75
CA ALA A 504 -4.26 18.10 -16.64
C ALA A 504 -3.49 19.43 -16.71
N VAL A 505 -2.37 19.53 -15.98
CA VAL A 505 -1.50 20.72 -16.03
C VAL A 505 -0.88 20.91 -17.42
N GLY A 506 -0.43 19.82 -18.07
CA GLY A 506 0.10 19.89 -19.43
C GLY A 506 -0.92 20.40 -20.45
N LEU A 507 -2.17 19.92 -20.36
CA LEU A 507 -3.29 20.38 -21.18
C LEU A 507 -3.72 21.83 -20.89
N ALA A 508 -3.47 22.33 -19.67
CA ALA A 508 -3.81 23.71 -19.30
C ALA A 508 -2.86 24.74 -19.91
N ARG A 509 -1.73 24.33 -20.44
CA ARG A 509 -0.81 25.25 -21.12
C ARG A 509 -1.39 25.71 -22.45
N PRO A 510 -1.20 26.98 -22.81
CA PRO A 510 -1.54 27.42 -24.15
C PRO A 510 -0.68 26.64 -25.16
N ALA A 511 -1.33 26.17 -26.22
CA ALA A 511 -0.62 25.57 -27.34
C ALA A 511 0.39 26.60 -27.88
N PRO A 512 1.65 26.22 -28.13
CA PRO A 512 2.62 27.16 -28.65
C PRO A 512 2.15 27.63 -30.04
N ASP A 513 1.93 28.95 -30.18
CA ASP A 513 1.58 29.55 -31.47
C ASP A 513 2.71 29.26 -32.47
N PRO A 514 2.43 28.60 -33.61
CA PRO A 514 3.42 28.29 -34.61
C PRO A 514 4.18 29.53 -35.10
N VAL A 515 3.53 30.69 -35.14
CA VAL A 515 4.14 31.99 -35.53
C VAL A 515 5.09 32.45 -34.43
N GLU A 516 4.68 32.34 -33.18
CA GLU A 516 5.50 32.71 -32.02
C GLU A 516 6.70 31.76 -31.85
N VAL A 517 6.54 30.47 -32.13
CA VAL A 517 7.65 29.49 -32.15
C VAL A 517 8.68 29.87 -33.24
N LYS A 518 8.22 30.22 -34.44
CA LYS A 518 9.10 30.69 -35.52
C LYS A 518 9.78 32.00 -35.16
N ARG A 519 9.04 32.96 -34.55
CA ARG A 519 9.55 34.23 -34.08
C ARG A 519 10.55 34.07 -32.94
N ARG A 520 10.26 33.21 -31.97
CA ARG A 520 11.20 32.84 -30.90
C ARG A 520 12.46 32.19 -31.45
N ARG A 521 12.36 31.26 -32.41
CA ARG A 521 13.55 30.68 -33.05
C ARG A 521 14.38 31.68 -33.80
N ARG A 522 13.77 32.71 -34.45
CA ARG A 522 14.52 33.80 -35.10
C ARG A 522 15.14 34.78 -34.10
N ALA A 523 14.39 35.14 -33.04
CA ALA A 523 14.89 35.95 -31.96
C ALA A 523 15.95 35.23 -31.07
N GLN A 524 15.93 33.91 -31.07
CA GLN A 524 16.85 33.06 -30.30
C GLN A 524 18.33 33.26 -30.64
N LYS A 525 18.65 33.79 -31.85
CA LYS A 525 20.03 34.17 -32.19
C LYS A 525 20.52 35.43 -31.45
N SER A 526 19.63 36.22 -30.85
CA SER A 526 19.91 37.51 -30.21
C SER A 526 19.86 37.53 -28.68
N TYR A 527 19.40 36.43 -28.01
CA TYR A 527 19.32 36.42 -26.57
C TYR A 527 20.54 35.74 -25.90
N ALA A 528 20.92 36.23 -24.72
CA ALA A 528 21.96 35.65 -23.90
C ALA A 528 21.73 34.16 -23.63
N PRO A 529 22.75 33.32 -23.58
CA PRO A 529 22.60 31.91 -23.29
C PRO A 529 21.87 31.70 -21.93
N PRO A 530 21.05 30.66 -21.76
CA PRO A 530 20.41 30.37 -20.47
C PRO A 530 21.50 30.17 -19.42
N SER A 531 21.21 30.61 -18.17
CA SER A 531 22.23 30.57 -17.11
C SER A 531 22.70 29.13 -16.88
N SER A 532 23.99 28.86 -17.10
CA SER A 532 24.64 27.58 -16.82
C SER A 532 24.54 27.20 -15.34
N GLY A 533 24.42 28.17 -14.43
CA GLY A 533 24.23 27.94 -13.01
C GLY A 533 22.94 27.19 -12.65
N ARG A 534 21.84 27.51 -13.34
CA ARG A 534 20.58 26.77 -13.10
C ARG A 534 20.65 25.31 -13.58
N LEU A 535 21.27 25.10 -14.73
CA LEU A 535 21.48 23.72 -15.21
C LEU A 535 22.38 22.95 -14.23
N GLY A 536 23.48 23.59 -13.78
CA GLY A 536 24.37 23.01 -12.78
C GLY A 536 23.63 22.63 -11.49
N ALA A 537 22.85 23.56 -10.93
CA ALA A 537 22.11 23.33 -9.69
C ALA A 537 21.09 22.17 -9.81
N VAL A 538 20.29 22.11 -10.87
CA VAL A 538 19.34 21.01 -11.07
C VAL A 538 20.05 19.70 -11.37
N SER A 539 21.15 19.72 -12.13
CA SER A 539 21.94 18.51 -12.39
C SER A 539 22.56 17.95 -11.10
N VAL A 540 23.10 18.81 -10.24
CA VAL A 540 23.61 18.39 -8.91
C VAL A 540 22.48 17.83 -8.04
N ALA A 541 21.32 18.49 -8.00
CA ALA A 541 20.18 18.01 -7.23
C ALA A 541 19.68 16.62 -7.74
N CYS A 542 19.55 16.46 -9.06
CA CYS A 542 19.16 15.16 -9.64
C CYS A 542 20.22 14.08 -9.38
N ALA A 543 21.49 14.41 -9.50
CA ALA A 543 22.59 13.49 -9.20
C ALA A 543 22.60 13.08 -7.72
N ALA A 544 22.34 14.03 -6.81
CA ALA A 544 22.24 13.75 -5.38
C ALA A 544 21.06 12.81 -5.07
N VAL A 545 19.86 13.06 -5.64
CA VAL A 545 18.70 12.18 -5.48
C VAL A 545 18.98 10.80 -6.07
N LEU A 546 19.61 10.72 -7.24
CA LEU A 546 19.99 9.44 -7.86
C LEU A 546 20.98 8.68 -6.97
N ALA A 547 22.04 9.33 -6.52
CA ALA A 547 23.05 8.74 -5.63
C ALA A 547 22.40 8.26 -4.33
N PHE A 548 21.53 9.07 -3.73
CA PHE A 548 20.81 8.70 -2.52
C PHE A 548 19.94 7.46 -2.73
N ALA A 549 19.14 7.41 -3.80
CA ALA A 549 18.33 6.25 -4.13
C ALA A 549 19.17 4.99 -4.38
N VAL A 550 20.31 5.11 -5.05
CA VAL A 550 21.26 4.01 -5.27
C VAL A 550 21.88 3.53 -3.96
N CYS A 551 22.27 4.45 -3.06
CA CYS A 551 22.80 4.10 -1.73
C CYS A 551 21.76 3.30 -0.92
N LEU A 552 20.51 3.76 -0.88
CA LEU A 552 19.43 3.05 -0.18
C LEU A 552 19.17 1.64 -0.78
N ALA A 553 19.21 1.52 -2.09
CA ALA A 553 19.06 0.22 -2.77
C ALA A 553 20.24 -0.72 -2.48
N ALA A 554 21.47 -0.20 -2.48
CA ALA A 554 22.68 -0.94 -2.14
C ALA A 554 22.66 -1.42 -0.68
N ALA A 555 22.22 -0.58 0.26
CA ALA A 555 22.06 -0.93 1.66
C ALA A 555 21.14 -2.15 1.82
N GLY A 556 19.98 -2.16 1.16
CA GLY A 556 19.08 -3.32 1.17
C GLY A 556 19.72 -4.61 0.62
N SER A 557 20.54 -4.49 -0.44
CA SER A 557 21.29 -5.62 -0.99
C SER A 557 22.33 -6.18 -0.01
N PHE A 558 23.10 -5.30 0.66
CA PHE A 558 24.06 -5.71 1.68
C PHE A 558 23.36 -6.37 2.87
N ALA A 559 22.24 -5.80 3.33
CA ALA A 559 21.46 -6.36 4.44
C ALA A 559 20.91 -7.76 4.12
N GLY A 560 20.39 -7.97 2.89
CA GLY A 560 19.93 -9.29 2.45
C GLY A 560 21.06 -10.34 2.44
N ARG A 561 22.26 -9.96 1.98
CA ARG A 561 23.44 -10.82 2.01
C ARG A 561 23.94 -11.08 3.44
N ALA A 562 23.85 -10.08 4.33
CA ALA A 562 24.17 -10.23 5.74
C ALA A 562 23.23 -11.23 6.43
N ALA A 563 21.91 -11.12 6.18
CA ALA A 563 20.93 -12.07 6.71
C ALA A 563 21.20 -13.51 6.25
N ALA A 564 21.56 -13.69 4.98
CA ALA A 564 21.96 -14.99 4.46
C ALA A 564 23.21 -15.56 5.18
N ALA A 565 24.21 -14.71 5.45
CA ALA A 565 25.41 -15.11 6.21
C ALA A 565 25.07 -15.48 7.65
N PHE A 566 24.23 -14.72 8.34
CA PHE A 566 23.76 -15.04 9.69
C PHE A 566 23.02 -16.39 9.75
N ASN A 567 22.14 -16.65 8.76
CA ASN A 567 21.44 -17.94 8.66
C ASN A 567 22.36 -19.14 8.43
N MET A 568 23.55 -18.92 7.85
CA MET A 568 24.59 -19.94 7.69
C MET A 568 25.56 -20.02 8.90
N GLY A 569 25.35 -19.23 9.95
CA GLY A 569 26.21 -19.17 11.13
C GLY A 569 27.51 -18.36 10.94
N ASP A 570 27.71 -17.74 9.75
CA ASP A 570 28.88 -16.88 9.48
C ASP A 570 28.66 -15.46 10.02
N TYR A 571 28.74 -15.32 11.34
CA TYR A 571 28.55 -14.05 12.04
C TYR A 571 29.58 -13.00 11.64
N THR A 572 30.82 -13.40 11.33
CA THR A 572 31.90 -12.47 10.97
C THR A 572 31.57 -11.77 9.66
N LYS A 573 31.24 -12.53 8.63
CA LYS A 573 30.81 -11.99 7.32
C LYS A 573 29.48 -11.24 7.43
N GLY A 574 28.54 -11.76 8.21
CA GLY A 574 27.24 -11.14 8.45
C GLY A 574 27.37 -9.75 9.05
N VAL A 575 28.17 -9.58 10.10
CA VAL A 575 28.47 -8.28 10.74
C VAL A 575 29.13 -7.33 9.75
N ALA A 576 30.17 -7.75 9.01
CA ALA A 576 30.86 -6.88 8.04
C ALA A 576 29.91 -6.38 6.93
N LEU A 577 28.98 -7.23 6.44
CA LEU A 577 27.97 -6.83 5.45
C LEU A 577 26.89 -5.92 6.04
N MET A 578 26.48 -6.15 7.28
CA MET A 578 25.47 -5.33 7.96
C MET A 578 26.01 -3.95 8.30
N GLU A 579 27.29 -3.82 8.68
CA GLU A 579 27.95 -2.50 8.85
C GLU A 579 28.04 -1.74 7.54
N ARG A 580 28.28 -2.41 6.41
CA ARG A 580 28.17 -1.76 5.10
C ARG A 580 26.75 -1.29 4.81
N ALA A 581 25.73 -2.12 5.08
CA ALA A 581 24.33 -1.71 4.92
C ALA A 581 24.03 -0.45 5.73
N ARG A 582 24.47 -0.40 6.99
CA ARG A 582 24.34 0.76 7.88
C ARG A 582 25.06 2.01 7.35
N ALA A 583 26.25 1.85 6.78
CA ALA A 583 26.99 2.97 6.19
C ALA A 583 26.28 3.59 4.96
N TYR A 584 25.64 2.75 4.12
CA TYR A 584 24.89 3.22 2.95
C TYR A 584 23.49 3.76 3.30
N ASN A 585 22.88 3.30 4.37
CA ASN A 585 21.62 3.81 4.89
C ASN A 585 21.67 3.94 6.42
N PRO A 586 22.16 5.05 6.94
CA PRO A 586 22.31 5.27 8.37
C PRO A 586 20.97 5.53 9.09
N PHE A 587 19.87 5.65 8.37
CA PHE A 587 18.55 6.00 8.92
C PHE A 587 17.76 4.79 9.41
N SER A 588 18.02 3.59 8.85
CA SER A 588 17.29 2.38 9.21
C SER A 588 17.60 1.91 10.64
N PRO A 589 16.60 1.67 11.49
CA PRO A 589 16.77 1.04 12.79
C PRO A 589 17.09 -0.47 12.72
N ASP A 590 16.79 -1.11 11.59
CA ASP A 590 16.88 -2.57 11.46
C ASP A 590 18.33 -3.06 11.40
N TYR A 591 19.23 -2.27 10.82
CA TYR A 591 20.63 -2.66 10.70
C TYR A 591 21.35 -2.68 12.05
N PRO A 592 21.28 -1.61 12.87
CA PRO A 592 21.87 -1.68 14.20
C PRO A 592 21.16 -2.70 15.11
N ALA A 593 19.85 -2.95 14.94
CA ALA A 593 19.18 -4.03 15.67
C ALA A 593 19.69 -5.42 15.31
N ALA A 594 19.91 -5.70 14.03
CA ALA A 594 20.52 -6.96 13.61
C ALA A 594 21.97 -7.11 14.10
N LEU A 595 22.72 -6.01 14.10
CA LEU A 595 24.07 -5.97 14.69
C LEU A 595 24.05 -6.27 16.19
N ALA A 596 23.10 -5.72 16.94
CA ALA A 596 22.96 -5.97 18.38
C ALA A 596 22.75 -7.46 18.66
N GLN A 597 21.90 -8.14 17.90
CA GLN A 597 21.66 -9.57 18.02
C GLN A 597 22.91 -10.38 17.65
N ALA A 598 23.61 -10.00 16.58
CA ALA A 598 24.82 -10.67 16.15
C ALA A 598 25.98 -10.51 17.16
N TYR A 599 26.19 -9.31 17.71
CA TYR A 599 27.20 -9.09 18.74
C TYR A 599 26.90 -9.84 20.04
N ARG A 600 25.63 -9.90 20.44
CA ARG A 600 25.21 -10.70 21.58
C ARG A 600 25.50 -12.19 21.38
N ALA A 601 25.21 -12.73 20.19
CA ALA A 601 25.49 -14.11 19.84
C ALA A 601 26.99 -14.43 19.85
N ARG A 602 27.86 -13.42 19.69
CA ARG A 602 29.32 -13.54 19.77
C ARG A 602 29.88 -13.27 21.17
N GLY A 603 29.03 -12.95 22.15
CA GLY A 603 29.48 -12.57 23.49
C GLY A 603 30.04 -11.15 23.63
N GLU A 604 29.89 -10.31 22.60
CA GLU A 604 30.38 -8.92 22.58
C GLU A 604 29.29 -7.98 23.17
N TYR A 605 29.00 -8.13 24.46
CA TYR A 605 27.83 -7.56 25.11
C TYR A 605 27.79 -6.02 25.11
N ASP A 606 28.92 -5.34 25.29
CA ASP A 606 28.98 -3.88 25.23
C ASP A 606 28.65 -3.33 23.83
N LYS A 607 29.16 -3.99 22.78
CA LYS A 607 28.82 -3.65 21.40
C LYS A 607 27.35 -3.94 21.09
N ALA A 608 26.82 -5.04 21.62
CA ALA A 608 25.40 -5.38 21.48
C ALA A 608 24.51 -4.31 22.11
N LEU A 609 24.83 -3.87 23.33
CA LEU A 609 24.09 -2.81 24.00
C LEU A 609 24.17 -1.48 23.23
N GLN A 610 25.35 -1.09 22.77
CA GLN A 610 25.52 0.14 21.98
C GLN A 610 24.73 0.10 20.67
N ALA A 611 24.75 -1.03 19.98
CA ALA A 611 24.00 -1.22 18.73
C ALA A 611 22.48 -1.21 18.99
N ALA A 612 22.02 -1.78 20.09
CA ALA A 612 20.62 -1.74 20.49
C ALA A 612 20.16 -0.31 20.84
N LEU A 613 21.00 0.49 21.53
CA LEU A 613 20.75 1.91 21.77
C LEU A 613 20.66 2.70 20.46
N ASP A 614 21.53 2.40 19.52
CA ASP A 614 21.53 3.02 18.21
C ASP A 614 20.26 2.69 17.39
N ALA A 615 19.78 1.45 17.44
CA ALA A 615 18.50 1.03 16.87
C ALA A 615 17.32 1.79 17.51
N ARG A 616 17.31 1.89 18.84
CA ARG A 616 16.27 2.56 19.62
C ARG A 616 16.21 4.06 19.36
N ALA A 617 17.34 4.71 19.14
CA ALA A 617 17.38 6.13 18.78
C ALA A 617 16.67 6.42 17.46
N ARG A 618 16.66 5.45 16.51
CA ARG A 618 16.02 5.54 15.21
C ARG A 618 14.57 5.05 15.18
N SER A 619 14.12 4.30 16.19
CA SER A 619 12.78 3.72 16.27
C SER A 619 12.28 3.82 17.71
N GLN A 620 11.52 4.89 17.98
CA GLN A 620 11.23 5.33 19.37
C GLN A 620 9.97 4.72 19.96
N TYR A 621 9.09 4.12 19.19
CA TYR A 621 7.83 3.55 19.68
C TYR A 621 7.69 2.05 19.39
N ASP A 622 8.73 1.41 18.83
CA ASP A 622 8.73 -0.04 18.67
C ASP A 622 9.12 -0.73 19.97
N ALA A 623 8.17 -1.46 20.56
CA ALA A 623 8.38 -2.26 21.75
C ALA A 623 9.45 -3.36 21.57
N ALA A 624 9.63 -3.89 20.33
CA ALA A 624 10.67 -4.87 20.06
C ALA A 624 12.08 -4.29 20.23
N ARG A 625 12.30 -3.01 19.91
CA ARG A 625 13.59 -2.33 20.14
C ARG A 625 13.87 -2.17 21.62
N CYS A 626 12.84 -1.96 22.43
CA CYS A 626 12.99 -1.95 23.89
C CYS A 626 13.31 -3.36 24.41
N ALA A 627 12.71 -4.41 23.85
CA ALA A 627 13.04 -5.79 24.19
C ALA A 627 14.49 -6.17 23.81
N ASP A 628 14.97 -5.76 22.65
CA ASP A 628 16.37 -5.94 22.24
C ASP A 628 17.31 -5.26 23.26
N LEU A 629 16.96 -4.05 23.71
CA LEU A 629 17.71 -3.32 24.74
C LEU A 629 17.67 -4.01 26.09
N ALA A 630 16.50 -4.49 26.55
CA ALA A 630 16.37 -5.20 27.82
C ALA A 630 17.27 -6.46 27.81
N ASN A 631 17.23 -7.23 26.74
CA ASN A 631 18.07 -8.42 26.57
C ASN A 631 19.57 -8.10 26.47
N ALA A 632 19.95 -7.00 25.81
CA ALA A 632 21.35 -6.59 25.70
C ALA A 632 21.90 -6.04 27.02
N ALA A 633 21.09 -5.24 27.76
CA ALA A 633 21.45 -4.71 29.07
C ALA A 633 21.59 -5.82 30.11
N TYR A 634 20.68 -6.80 30.10
CA TYR A 634 20.80 -7.98 30.97
C TYR A 634 22.10 -8.75 30.70
N ALA A 635 22.40 -9.03 29.41
CA ALA A 635 23.61 -9.74 29.02
C ALA A 635 24.89 -8.97 29.42
N ALA A 636 24.84 -7.64 29.51
CA ALA A 636 25.92 -6.78 29.97
C ALA A 636 25.96 -6.60 31.49
N GLY A 637 25.14 -7.31 32.26
CA GLY A 637 25.06 -7.19 33.73
C GLY A 637 24.38 -5.92 34.22
N LYS A 638 23.68 -5.17 33.35
CA LYS A 638 23.02 -3.89 33.71
C LYS A 638 21.55 -4.13 34.04
N TYR A 639 21.25 -4.73 35.16
CA TYR A 639 19.94 -5.24 35.53
C TYR A 639 18.86 -4.17 35.63
N ALA A 640 19.17 -3.01 36.22
CA ALA A 640 18.23 -1.89 36.31
C ALA A 640 17.86 -1.30 34.94
N GLU A 641 18.82 -1.28 33.99
CA GLU A 641 18.53 -0.88 32.62
C GLU A 641 17.67 -1.93 31.88
N ALA A 642 17.89 -3.22 32.12
CA ALA A 642 17.08 -4.29 31.55
C ALA A 642 15.61 -4.17 31.99
N GLU A 643 15.36 -3.97 33.31
CA GLU A 643 14.01 -3.70 33.84
C GLU A 643 13.37 -2.48 33.19
N LYS A 644 14.08 -1.34 33.15
CA LYS A 644 13.59 -0.10 32.53
C LYS A 644 13.11 -0.30 31.10
N TRP A 645 13.85 -1.07 30.31
CA TRP A 645 13.49 -1.30 28.90
C TRP A 645 12.40 -2.35 28.73
N ALA A 646 12.31 -3.35 29.59
CA ALA A 646 11.19 -4.30 29.62
C ALA A 646 9.87 -3.59 29.99
N GLU A 647 9.89 -2.74 31.02
CA GLU A 647 8.76 -1.87 31.40
C GLU A 647 8.35 -0.95 30.25
N LYS A 648 9.34 -0.36 29.54
CA LYS A 648 9.07 0.49 28.38
C LYS A 648 8.40 -0.28 27.25
N ALA A 649 8.79 -1.53 27.00
CA ALA A 649 8.16 -2.39 25.99
C ALA A 649 6.68 -2.62 26.30
N VAL A 650 6.34 -2.92 27.55
CA VAL A 650 4.93 -3.04 28.02
C VAL A 650 4.17 -1.73 27.78
N SER A 651 4.76 -0.59 28.15
CA SER A 651 4.10 0.72 27.99
C SER A 651 3.84 1.12 26.54
N LEU A 652 4.69 0.66 25.60
CA LEU A 652 4.55 0.96 24.17
C LEU A 652 3.58 0.04 23.44
N ALA A 653 3.33 -1.17 23.98
CA ALA A 653 2.38 -2.10 23.36
C ALA A 653 1.64 -2.92 24.44
N PRO A 654 0.76 -2.26 25.22
CA PRO A 654 0.18 -2.81 26.46
C PRO A 654 -0.80 -3.97 26.21
N PHE A 655 -1.23 -4.21 24.97
CA PHE A 655 -2.09 -5.33 24.62
C PHE A 655 -1.36 -6.51 23.98
N GLN A 656 -0.03 -6.53 24.03
CA GLN A 656 0.81 -7.65 23.57
C GLN A 656 1.39 -8.40 24.76
N VAL A 657 0.84 -9.57 25.08
CA VAL A 657 1.23 -10.36 26.26
C VAL A 657 2.70 -10.72 26.28
N ARG A 658 3.35 -10.92 25.14
CA ARG A 658 4.79 -11.21 25.03
C ARG A 658 5.71 -10.19 25.74
N TRP A 659 5.25 -8.94 25.94
CA TRP A 659 6.06 -7.96 26.65
C TRP A 659 5.93 -8.11 28.16
N TYR A 660 4.82 -8.65 28.63
CA TYR A 660 4.66 -9.05 30.04
C TYR A 660 5.46 -10.32 30.32
N GLU A 661 5.58 -11.25 29.36
CA GLU A 661 6.47 -12.41 29.46
C GLU A 661 7.93 -11.96 29.59
N LEU A 662 8.36 -11.01 28.73
CA LEU A 662 9.69 -10.42 28.82
C LEU A 662 9.90 -9.75 30.18
N LEU A 663 8.92 -8.96 30.65
CA LEU A 663 9.01 -8.26 31.95
C LEU A 663 9.10 -9.25 33.10
N ALA A 664 8.20 -10.23 33.21
CA ALA A 664 8.22 -11.24 34.27
C ALA A 664 9.55 -12.00 34.30
N ARG A 665 10.04 -12.40 33.15
CA ARG A 665 11.35 -13.07 33.01
C ARG A 665 12.50 -12.13 33.43
N THR A 666 12.48 -10.86 32.99
CA THR A 666 13.54 -9.90 33.32
C THR A 666 13.57 -9.63 34.83
N GLU A 667 12.42 -9.43 35.46
CA GLU A 667 12.31 -9.22 36.93
C GLU A 667 12.81 -10.45 37.68
N PHE A 668 12.37 -11.66 37.27
CA PHE A 668 12.85 -12.90 37.90
C PHE A 668 14.37 -13.08 37.72
N MET A 669 14.91 -12.88 36.53
CA MET A 669 16.33 -13.04 36.26
C MET A 669 17.21 -11.99 36.97
N ASN A 670 16.72 -10.76 37.07
CA ASN A 670 17.37 -9.72 37.88
C ASN A 670 17.41 -10.13 39.37
N GLY A 671 16.27 -10.60 39.87
CA GLY A 671 16.20 -11.11 41.25
C GLY A 671 17.15 -12.28 41.48
N TYR A 672 17.22 -13.22 40.52
CA TYR A 672 18.14 -14.34 40.58
C TYR A 672 19.63 -13.90 40.58
N ALA A 673 19.97 -12.95 39.70
CA ALA A 673 21.32 -12.41 39.65
C ALA A 673 21.73 -11.66 40.95
N GLU A 674 20.83 -10.85 41.51
CA GLU A 674 21.09 -10.17 42.80
C GLU A 674 21.19 -11.15 43.94
N LEU A 675 20.40 -12.23 43.93
CA LEU A 675 20.49 -13.29 44.94
C LEU A 675 21.84 -14.00 44.90
N THR A 676 22.33 -14.31 43.69
CA THR A 676 23.66 -14.94 43.52
C THR A 676 24.81 -14.01 43.87
N ASN A 677 24.58 -12.69 43.85
CA ASN A 677 25.50 -11.66 44.33
C ASN A 677 25.38 -11.35 45.84
N ASN A 678 24.56 -12.13 46.55
CA ASN A 678 24.23 -11.95 47.96
C ASN A 678 23.51 -10.63 48.33
N ASN A 679 22.83 -9.99 47.35
CA ASN A 679 22.05 -8.77 47.54
C ASN A 679 20.56 -9.12 47.79
N ASN A 680 20.31 -9.72 48.97
CA ASN A 680 18.99 -10.28 49.32
C ASN A 680 17.83 -9.28 49.22
N ASP A 681 18.02 -8.03 49.67
CA ASP A 681 16.97 -7.00 49.62
C ASP A 681 16.62 -6.61 48.20
N ALA A 682 17.60 -6.43 47.31
CA ALA A 682 17.40 -6.18 45.89
C ALA A 682 16.75 -7.38 45.21
N ALA A 683 17.20 -8.59 45.52
CA ALA A 683 16.61 -9.83 45.00
C ALA A 683 15.13 -9.93 45.39
N ARG A 684 14.77 -9.70 46.64
CA ARG A 684 13.40 -9.69 47.12
C ARG A 684 12.55 -8.70 46.35
N ALA A 685 13.02 -7.46 46.17
CA ALA A 685 12.30 -6.42 45.47
C ALA A 685 11.99 -6.81 44.00
N TYR A 686 12.92 -7.46 43.31
CA TYR A 686 12.69 -7.94 41.91
C TYR A 686 11.73 -9.12 41.88
N PHE A 687 11.83 -10.09 42.80
CA PHE A 687 10.89 -11.21 42.85
C PHE A 687 9.47 -10.77 43.13
N GLU A 688 9.25 -9.79 44.03
CA GLU A 688 7.94 -9.21 44.28
C GLU A 688 7.35 -8.53 43.04
N LYS A 689 8.19 -7.87 42.22
CA LYS A 689 7.74 -7.30 40.93
C LYS A 689 7.33 -8.40 39.95
N ALA A 690 8.10 -9.49 39.83
CA ALA A 690 7.78 -10.62 38.99
C ALA A 690 6.42 -11.26 39.34
N VAL A 691 6.17 -11.43 40.64
CA VAL A 691 4.89 -11.97 41.19
C VAL A 691 3.68 -11.08 40.87
N ARG A 692 3.88 -9.78 40.67
CA ARG A 692 2.79 -8.83 40.35
C ARG A 692 2.43 -8.78 38.87
N VAL A 693 3.22 -9.38 37.95
CA VAL A 693 2.98 -9.28 36.51
C VAL A 693 1.64 -9.91 36.07
N PRO A 694 1.19 -11.08 36.61
CA PRO A 694 -0.13 -11.63 36.28
C PRO A 694 -1.27 -10.63 36.57
N GLN A 695 -1.28 -9.98 37.72
CA GLN A 695 -2.31 -9.00 38.10
C GLN A 695 -2.27 -7.76 37.18
N ARG A 696 -1.08 -7.37 36.69
CA ARG A 696 -0.96 -6.27 35.70
C ARG A 696 -1.61 -6.61 34.37
N ILE A 697 -1.52 -7.86 33.91
CA ILE A 697 -2.22 -8.33 32.70
C ILE A 697 -3.73 -8.24 32.90
N GLU A 698 -4.24 -8.72 34.04
CA GLU A 698 -5.67 -8.65 34.36
C GLU A 698 -6.17 -7.21 34.43
N ALA A 699 -5.41 -6.32 35.11
CA ALA A 699 -5.74 -4.90 35.20
C ALA A 699 -5.76 -4.21 33.82
N GLN A 700 -4.88 -4.61 32.89
CA GLN A 700 -4.89 -4.08 31.54
C GLN A 700 -6.11 -4.59 30.74
N MET A 701 -6.47 -5.87 30.89
CA MET A 701 -7.65 -6.44 30.25
C MET A 701 -8.97 -5.88 30.79
N ALA A 702 -9.02 -5.47 32.05
CA ALA A 702 -10.18 -4.83 32.66
C ALA A 702 -10.52 -3.47 32.01
N LYS A 703 -9.57 -2.83 31.32
CA LYS A 703 -9.79 -1.57 30.56
C LYS A 703 -10.52 -1.79 29.23
N VAL A 704 -10.56 -3.03 28.70
CA VAL A 704 -11.18 -3.33 27.41
C VAL A 704 -12.69 -3.52 27.61
N THR A 705 -13.48 -2.64 26.99
CA THR A 705 -14.94 -2.71 27.07
C THR A 705 -15.50 -3.96 26.37
N PRO A 706 -16.74 -4.39 26.71
CA PRO A 706 -17.37 -5.52 26.04
C PRO A 706 -17.48 -5.34 24.51
N GLU A 707 -17.69 -4.11 24.02
CA GLU A 707 -17.76 -3.77 22.60
C GLU A 707 -16.40 -3.97 21.91
N LEU A 708 -15.32 -3.53 22.53
CA LEU A 708 -13.96 -3.69 22.03
C LEU A 708 -13.50 -5.16 22.06
N LYS A 709 -13.96 -5.94 23.07
CA LYS A 709 -13.70 -7.40 23.10
C LYS A 709 -14.32 -8.11 21.89
N LYS A 710 -15.45 -7.63 21.37
CA LYS A 710 -16.05 -8.18 20.12
C LYS A 710 -15.19 -7.91 18.89
N LEU A 711 -14.41 -6.81 18.88
CA LEU A 711 -13.48 -6.47 17.80
C LEU A 711 -12.15 -7.20 17.92
N TRP A 712 -11.82 -7.73 19.09
CA TRP A 712 -10.56 -8.42 19.34
C TRP A 712 -10.59 -9.83 18.69
N LYS A 713 -9.92 -9.99 17.52
CA LYS A 713 -9.91 -11.27 16.76
C LYS A 713 -8.51 -11.73 16.35
N VAL A 714 -7.48 -10.94 16.61
CA VAL A 714 -6.12 -11.22 16.13
C VAL A 714 -5.45 -12.35 16.93
N ALA A 715 -5.81 -12.48 18.20
CA ALA A 715 -5.28 -13.47 19.15
C ALA A 715 -6.34 -13.76 20.21
N PRO A 716 -6.17 -14.81 21.06
CA PRO A 716 -6.95 -14.97 22.29
C PRO A 716 -6.88 -13.72 23.18
N LEU A 717 -7.90 -13.51 24.01
CA LEU A 717 -7.85 -12.45 25.02
C LEU A 717 -6.62 -12.66 25.92
N MET A 718 -5.99 -11.58 26.29
CA MET A 718 -4.74 -11.60 27.04
C MET A 718 -4.97 -12.15 28.46
N THR A 719 -4.25 -13.19 28.82
CA THR A 719 -4.21 -13.80 30.16
C THR A 719 -2.74 -14.06 30.53
N ALA A 720 -2.47 -14.34 31.80
CA ALA A 720 -1.13 -14.76 32.20
C ALA A 720 -0.75 -16.07 31.48
N THR A 721 0.27 -16.00 30.64
CA THR A 721 0.78 -17.15 29.88
C THR A 721 1.55 -18.10 30.78
N PRO A 722 1.81 -19.36 30.35
CA PRO A 722 2.67 -20.28 31.06
C PRO A 722 4.04 -19.69 31.45
N GLU A 723 4.65 -18.88 30.57
CA GLU A 723 5.92 -18.21 30.78
C GLU A 723 5.86 -17.16 31.90
N VAL A 724 4.75 -16.39 31.96
CA VAL A 724 4.51 -15.45 33.05
C VAL A 724 4.28 -16.18 34.36
N LYS A 725 3.47 -17.25 34.36
CA LYS A 725 3.21 -18.09 35.53
C LYS A 725 4.47 -18.79 36.04
N LEU A 726 5.33 -19.26 35.13
CA LEU A 726 6.63 -19.85 35.45
C LEU A 726 7.51 -18.86 36.17
N SER A 727 7.70 -17.66 35.61
CA SER A 727 8.53 -16.62 36.22
C SER A 727 8.00 -16.15 37.60
N ALA A 728 6.68 -15.98 37.73
CA ALA A 728 6.03 -15.63 38.97
C ALA A 728 6.14 -16.75 40.01
N GLY A 729 5.91 -18.01 39.64
CA GLY A 729 6.02 -19.15 40.53
C GLY A 729 7.44 -19.42 41.01
N ALA A 730 8.44 -19.26 40.16
CA ALA A 730 9.84 -19.33 40.50
C ALA A 730 10.27 -18.20 41.47
N ALA A 731 9.76 -16.98 41.26
CA ALA A 731 9.96 -15.87 42.17
C ALA A 731 9.31 -16.12 43.54
N GLN A 732 8.09 -16.66 43.56
CA GLN A 732 7.38 -17.04 44.78
C GLN A 732 8.11 -18.13 45.60
N TYR A 733 8.79 -19.07 44.90
CA TYR A 733 9.66 -20.03 45.62
C TYR A 733 10.71 -19.32 46.44
N PHE A 734 11.43 -18.34 45.86
CA PHE A 734 12.45 -17.60 46.61
C PHE A 734 11.88 -16.68 47.71
N LEU A 735 10.63 -16.23 47.57
CA LEU A 735 9.93 -15.44 48.60
C LEU A 735 9.32 -16.29 49.73
N GLY A 736 9.43 -17.65 49.63
CA GLY A 736 8.85 -18.55 50.61
C GLY A 736 7.31 -18.75 50.48
N GLU A 737 6.72 -18.26 49.39
CA GLU A 737 5.28 -18.37 49.09
C GLU A 737 4.95 -19.70 48.38
N PHE A 738 5.27 -20.84 49.06
CA PHE A 738 5.28 -22.17 48.42
C PHE A 738 3.92 -22.63 47.85
N ASP A 739 2.79 -22.26 48.46
CA ASP A 739 1.47 -22.68 47.97
C ASP A 739 1.08 -21.95 46.71
N GLN A 740 1.34 -20.66 46.60
CA GLN A 740 1.12 -19.88 45.38
C GLN A 740 2.11 -20.28 44.29
N ALA A 741 3.36 -20.53 44.64
CA ALA A 741 4.38 -21.08 43.70
C ALA A 741 3.90 -22.39 43.09
N ALA A 742 3.42 -23.34 43.91
CA ALA A 742 2.90 -24.62 43.42
C ALA A 742 1.72 -24.44 42.43
N GLN A 743 0.80 -23.54 42.73
CA GLN A 743 -0.34 -23.24 41.84
C GLN A 743 0.13 -22.70 40.49
N ASN A 744 0.98 -21.66 40.51
CA ASN A 744 1.46 -21.05 39.27
C ASN A 744 2.31 -22.01 38.42
N LEU A 745 3.21 -22.74 39.06
CA LEU A 745 4.09 -23.71 38.36
C LEU A 745 3.33 -24.91 37.78
N ALA A 746 2.37 -25.45 38.54
CA ALA A 746 1.52 -26.54 38.04
C ALA A 746 0.64 -26.07 36.88
N ALA A 747 0.12 -24.84 36.93
CA ALA A 747 -0.63 -24.24 35.83
C ALA A 747 0.28 -24.04 34.59
N ALA A 748 1.48 -23.51 34.79
CA ALA A 748 2.48 -23.34 33.71
C ALA A 748 2.83 -24.68 33.03
N GLN A 749 3.12 -25.73 33.82
CA GLN A 749 3.44 -27.08 33.32
C GLN A 749 2.29 -27.68 32.51
N LYS A 750 1.05 -27.50 32.97
CA LYS A 750 -0.17 -28.07 32.36
C LYS A 750 -0.54 -27.34 31.05
N GLU A 751 -0.44 -26.01 31.04
CA GLU A 751 -0.96 -25.19 29.93
C GLU A 751 0.03 -25.04 28.78
N THR A 752 1.36 -25.17 29.07
CA THR A 752 2.38 -25.01 28.02
C THR A 752 2.41 -26.17 27.05
N LYS A 753 2.69 -25.87 25.77
CA LYS A 753 3.03 -26.85 24.72
C LYS A 753 4.53 -26.92 24.47
N ASP A 754 5.32 -26.01 25.04
CA ASP A 754 6.76 -25.96 24.89
C ASP A 754 7.45 -26.87 25.91
N ASN A 755 8.29 -27.78 25.41
CA ASN A 755 8.99 -28.76 26.27
C ASN A 755 10.00 -28.11 27.21
N ALA A 756 10.63 -26.99 26.81
CA ALA A 756 11.57 -26.27 27.68
C ALA A 756 10.84 -25.65 28.87
N THR A 757 9.79 -24.87 28.62
CA THR A 757 8.94 -24.26 29.66
C THR A 757 8.33 -25.34 30.56
N LYS A 758 7.91 -26.48 29.98
CA LYS A 758 7.34 -27.60 30.74
C LYS A 758 8.36 -28.22 31.70
N GLY A 759 9.59 -28.45 31.23
CA GLY A 759 10.65 -28.99 32.03
C GLY A 759 11.10 -28.02 33.15
N GLU A 760 11.29 -26.75 32.82
CA GLU A 760 11.61 -25.73 33.82
C GLU A 760 10.55 -25.64 34.93
N ALA A 761 9.26 -25.63 34.53
CA ALA A 761 8.17 -25.62 35.50
C ALA A 761 8.18 -26.87 36.42
N ALA A 762 8.49 -28.05 35.86
CA ALA A 762 8.62 -29.26 36.63
C ALA A 762 9.79 -29.21 37.64
N VAL A 763 10.95 -28.63 37.24
CA VAL A 763 12.11 -28.42 38.16
C VAL A 763 11.74 -27.53 39.31
N TRP A 764 11.11 -26.34 39.01
CA TRP A 764 10.69 -25.43 40.07
C TRP A 764 9.62 -26.05 40.99
N LEU A 765 8.67 -26.78 40.39
CA LEU A 765 7.62 -27.45 41.15
C LEU A 765 8.22 -28.56 42.07
N ALA A 766 9.23 -29.27 41.58
CA ALA A 766 9.95 -30.25 42.39
C ALA A 766 10.62 -29.58 43.63
N LEU A 767 11.29 -28.43 43.46
CA LEU A 767 11.85 -27.63 44.55
C LEU A 767 10.79 -27.21 45.58
N VAL A 768 9.62 -26.72 45.08
CA VAL A 768 8.51 -26.36 45.96
C VAL A 768 8.00 -27.56 46.73
N LYS A 769 7.79 -28.72 46.04
CA LYS A 769 7.31 -29.97 46.67
C LYS A 769 8.27 -30.49 47.74
N GLU A 770 9.56 -30.36 47.50
CA GLU A 770 10.55 -30.73 48.51
C GLU A 770 10.42 -29.83 49.78
N LYS A 771 10.31 -28.52 49.62
CA LYS A 771 10.10 -27.59 50.73
C LYS A 771 8.78 -27.83 51.49
N GLN A 772 7.75 -28.37 50.79
CA GLN A 772 6.48 -28.79 51.43
C GLN A 772 6.54 -30.20 52.08
N GLY A 773 7.72 -30.84 52.07
CA GLY A 773 7.88 -32.22 52.62
C GLY A 773 7.36 -33.33 51.72
N GLN A 774 7.03 -33.07 50.47
CA GLN A 774 6.50 -34.03 49.52
C GLN A 774 7.58 -34.62 48.61
N ALA A 775 8.58 -35.24 49.18
CA ALA A 775 9.81 -35.71 48.50
C ALA A 775 9.53 -36.75 47.38
N ALA A 776 8.51 -37.57 47.54
CA ALA A 776 8.13 -38.56 46.48
C ALA A 776 7.57 -37.85 45.22
N GLU A 777 6.76 -36.81 45.35
CA GLU A 777 6.26 -36.03 44.23
C GLU A 777 7.39 -35.22 43.58
N ALA A 778 8.29 -34.63 44.39
CA ALA A 778 9.47 -33.92 43.87
C ALA A 778 10.34 -34.81 42.97
N LYS A 779 10.62 -36.02 43.41
CA LYS A 779 11.39 -37.00 42.63
C LYS A 779 10.71 -37.33 41.31
N LYS A 780 9.39 -37.56 41.29
CA LYS A 780 8.64 -37.84 40.09
C LYS A 780 8.69 -36.72 39.07
N LEU A 781 8.52 -35.48 39.54
CA LEU A 781 8.59 -34.27 38.73
C LEU A 781 10.00 -34.10 38.11
N LEU A 782 11.06 -34.40 38.87
CA LEU A 782 12.40 -34.32 38.36
C LEU A 782 12.69 -35.37 37.30
N GLU A 783 12.19 -36.60 37.48
CA GLU A 783 12.26 -37.66 36.47
C GLU A 783 11.49 -37.28 35.18
N GLU A 784 10.37 -36.59 35.29
CA GLU A 784 9.64 -36.05 34.17
C GLU A 784 10.43 -34.94 33.46
N ALA A 785 11.05 -34.02 34.18
CA ALA A 785 11.92 -32.98 33.65
C ALA A 785 13.14 -33.57 32.93
N GLU A 786 13.83 -34.57 33.53
CA GLU A 786 15.01 -35.21 32.93
C GLU A 786 14.69 -35.86 31.56
N LYS A 787 13.49 -36.44 31.39
CA LYS A 787 13.04 -36.98 30.08
C LYS A 787 12.92 -35.88 29.00
N LEU A 788 12.70 -34.64 29.38
CA LEU A 788 12.60 -33.51 28.47
C LEU A 788 13.99 -32.90 28.18
N ASN A 789 14.84 -32.77 29.18
CA ASN A 789 16.21 -32.33 29.03
C ASN A 789 17.08 -32.92 30.17
N LYS A 790 18.21 -33.59 29.80
CA LYS A 790 19.15 -34.21 30.72
C LYS A 790 19.90 -33.25 31.65
N ASP A 791 19.87 -31.95 31.33
CA ASP A 791 20.54 -30.91 32.15
C ASP A 791 19.67 -30.43 33.33
N PHE A 792 18.38 -30.75 33.35
CA PHE A 792 17.48 -30.28 34.42
C PHE A 792 17.79 -30.81 35.81
N PRO A 793 18.26 -32.04 36.02
CA PRO A 793 18.71 -32.47 37.35
C PRO A 793 19.89 -31.67 37.89
N ALA A 794 20.86 -31.30 37.07
CA ALA A 794 21.95 -30.41 37.47
C ALA A 794 21.46 -29.00 37.83
N ALA A 795 20.53 -28.45 37.04
CA ALA A 795 19.90 -27.17 37.34
C ALA A 795 19.11 -27.20 38.66
N TYR A 796 18.41 -28.31 38.95
CA TYR A 796 17.69 -28.50 40.21
C TYR A 796 18.65 -28.41 41.44
N GLU A 797 19.79 -29.13 41.40
CA GLU A 797 20.76 -29.10 42.51
C GLU A 797 21.37 -27.68 42.68
N GLN A 798 21.64 -26.96 41.59
CA GLN A 798 22.14 -25.59 41.66
C GLN A 798 21.12 -24.63 42.29
N LEU A 799 19.87 -24.71 41.90
CA LEU A 799 18.79 -23.88 42.40
C LEU A 799 18.50 -24.21 43.89
N LYS A 800 18.53 -25.46 44.28
CA LYS A 800 18.33 -25.95 45.64
C LYS A 800 19.36 -25.38 46.65
N ALA A 801 20.58 -25.13 46.19
CA ALA A 801 21.66 -24.58 47.00
C ALA A 801 21.47 -23.08 47.33
N LEU A 802 20.56 -22.37 46.63
CA LEU A 802 20.31 -20.95 46.85
C LEU A 802 19.37 -20.70 48.03
N PRO A 803 19.58 -19.59 48.80
CA PRO A 803 18.75 -19.28 49.96
C PRO A 803 17.34 -18.87 49.55
N VAL A 804 16.36 -19.32 50.29
CA VAL A 804 14.99 -18.78 50.24
C VAL A 804 14.96 -17.52 51.11
N LEU A 805 14.39 -16.43 50.58
CA LEU A 805 14.29 -15.14 51.29
C LEU A 805 13.01 -15.15 52.10
N SER A 806 13.03 -15.76 53.30
CA SER A 806 11.90 -15.78 54.23
C SER A 806 11.72 -14.48 55.04
#